data_c0ed1f42cb242fe7bce487d585e8d34b
#
_entry.id   c0ed1f42cb242fe7bce487d585e8d34b
#
_cell.length_a   1.000
_cell.length_b   1.000
_cell.length_c   1.000
_cell.angle_alpha   90.00
_cell.angle_beta   90.00
_cell.angle_gamma   90.00
#
_symmetry.space_group_name_H-M   'P 1'
#
loop_
_entity.id
_entity.type
_entity.pdbx_description
1 polymer ?
#
loop_
_entity_poly.entity_id
_entity_poly.type
_entity_poly.pdbx_seq_one_letter_code
_entity_poly.pdbx_strand_id
1 'polypeptide(L)'
;MFNRFLFLSAAAIGACSLAAFALNVPVSDWKIAGPFGGSAKSVGIDPHNPKVLLAGGMNSLLFRSQDGGDNWQLLNFPKRNLSEVTCVLVDPQDSKHYMAGIISADGGGLFNSQDEGKTWTSVPGVLDYGVRSLVAAPSKPSRFISGTLHGVMLSDDSGKTWTRISDKQNQEMEGITAVAVDPQNPDIIYAGTSHLPWKTTDGGKTWESIHGGMIDDSDVFSLYVDPANPADIYASACSGIYASLNRGEMWRKLMGIPNTSRRTHVIRKDPANPSVIFAGTTMGLFRSSNSGTAWRTLSPEQVNSLVFDPAQPGQMFLAMEYEGIGKSKDSGDAIKMINHGFVDRSISSATQSGGKLLAIEPSLGESTGLFVSKDKGESWGQMTGVKGLAGVHLRSITGMPGSDKLLLAVAQRQMYKSIDGGETWKPQPIKLILSEPVAARPKLPVRSAARRTAPPVVRLRTIAPAEFSAVYTIKSGTKDVVFAATDMGLLRSADAGERWTMAELPGALAVLALYVAPNADGRLFARATNALYASTDFGDHWARFNFPLPASDINDIGIPLDHASPLLVATRLGLYSSSDGGANWYANLGGMPASTVSSVLYSAAEKTAFAVEYGHLYETKDAGSTWMAVPSELPTTRIRQLWIPDYTSNRLYGITTDLGILFRN
;
A
#
# COMPACT_ATOMS: atom_id res chain seq x y z
N MET A 1 73.26 -47.53 -3.51
CA MET A 1 73.82 -47.09 -2.20
C MET A 1 72.91 -46.05 -1.61
N PHE A 2 72.42 -46.35 -0.38
CA PHE A 2 71.83 -45.42 0.60
C PHE A 2 70.53 -44.68 0.27
N ASN A 3 69.56 -44.58 1.07
CA ASN A 3 69.01 -45.30 2.25
C ASN A 3 67.64 -44.65 2.48
N ARG A 4 66.63 -45.41 2.75
CA ARG A 4 65.26 -45.02 3.12
C ARG A 4 65.27 -44.42 4.53
N PHE A 5 64.51 -43.34 4.75
CA PHE A 5 63.92 -43.06 6.06
C PHE A 5 62.43 -42.77 5.89
N LEU A 6 61.61 -43.65 6.47
CA LEU A 6 60.20 -43.48 6.77
C LEU A 6 60.08 -42.49 7.95
N PHE A 7 59.20 -41.48 7.79
CA PHE A 7 58.61 -40.80 8.93
C PHE A 7 57.09 -41.03 8.89
N LEU A 8 56.61 -41.80 9.83
CA LEU A 8 55.20 -41.82 10.22
C LEU A 8 54.91 -40.51 10.97
N SER A 9 53.96 -39.72 10.47
CA SER A 9 53.30 -38.67 11.23
C SER A 9 51.85 -39.05 11.46
N ALA A 10 51.51 -39.33 12.71
CA ALA A 10 50.16 -39.56 13.18
C ALA A 10 49.35 -38.26 13.04
N ALA A 11 48.32 -38.29 12.22
CA ALA A 11 47.33 -37.23 12.15
C ALA A 11 46.38 -37.35 13.34
N ALA A 12 46.50 -36.43 14.29
CA ALA A 12 45.50 -36.20 15.32
C ALA A 12 44.33 -35.45 14.70
N ILE A 13 43.19 -36.12 14.50
CA ILE A 13 41.94 -35.50 14.12
C ILE A 13 41.38 -34.83 15.38
N GLY A 14 41.64 -33.51 15.49
CA GLY A 14 40.95 -32.65 16.44
C GLY A 14 39.53 -32.39 15.97
N ALA A 15 38.54 -32.98 16.60
CA ALA A 15 37.14 -32.62 16.43
C ALA A 15 36.94 -31.22 17.01
N CYS A 16 36.97 -30.18 16.14
CA CYS A 16 36.42 -28.88 16.48
C CYS A 16 34.90 -29.02 16.52
N SER A 17 34.35 -29.13 17.73
CA SER A 17 32.95 -28.87 17.96
C SER A 17 32.66 -27.41 17.65
N LEU A 18 32.10 -27.14 16.46
CA LEU A 18 31.45 -25.90 16.15
C LEU A 18 30.21 -25.81 17.07
N ALA A 19 30.39 -25.18 18.23
CA ALA A 19 29.26 -24.65 18.97
C ALA A 19 28.60 -23.62 18.08
N ALA A 20 27.48 -23.97 17.45
CA ALA A 20 26.60 -23.02 16.82
C ALA A 20 26.08 -22.11 17.95
N PHE A 21 26.71 -20.97 18.12
CA PHE A 21 26.06 -19.86 18.79
C PHE A 21 24.84 -19.53 17.96
N ALA A 22 23.67 -19.99 18.40
CA ALA A 22 22.43 -19.41 18.00
C ALA A 22 22.52 -17.93 18.40
N LEU A 23 22.87 -17.09 17.46
CA LEU A 23 22.64 -15.66 17.57
C LEU A 23 21.14 -15.55 17.79
N ASN A 24 20.73 -15.24 19.02
CA ASN A 24 19.41 -14.73 19.29
C ASN A 24 19.32 -13.40 18.52
N VAL A 25 18.93 -13.47 17.26
CA VAL A 25 18.55 -12.31 16.49
C VAL A 25 17.32 -11.76 17.24
N PRO A 26 17.38 -10.55 17.79
CA PRO A 26 16.22 -10.00 18.47
C PRO A 26 15.07 -10.00 17.48
N VAL A 27 13.96 -10.66 17.85
CA VAL A 27 12.72 -10.65 17.09
C VAL A 27 12.34 -9.18 16.86
N SER A 28 12.01 -8.84 15.63
CA SER A 28 11.56 -7.49 15.29
C SER A 28 10.36 -7.12 16.15
N ASP A 29 10.48 -6.02 16.89
CA ASP A 29 9.37 -5.47 17.70
C ASP A 29 8.31 -4.77 16.86
N TRP A 30 8.49 -4.68 15.54
CA TRP A 30 7.52 -4.07 14.64
C TRP A 30 6.28 -4.93 14.45
N LYS A 31 5.12 -4.31 14.59
CA LYS A 31 3.81 -4.91 14.33
C LYS A 31 3.08 -4.13 13.25
N ILE A 32 2.35 -4.85 12.40
CA ILE A 32 1.42 -4.23 11.46
C ILE A 32 0.18 -3.80 12.24
N ALA A 33 -0.03 -2.48 12.33
CA ALA A 33 -1.20 -1.92 12.98
C ALA A 33 -2.44 -1.88 12.06
N GLY A 34 -2.24 -1.76 10.76
CA GLY A 34 -3.30 -1.52 9.79
C GLY A 34 -3.29 -0.06 9.29
N PRO A 35 -4.41 0.50 8.85
CA PRO A 35 -5.76 -0.13 8.76
C PRO A 35 -5.77 -1.36 7.87
N PHE A 36 -6.38 -2.45 8.35
CA PHE A 36 -6.44 -3.70 7.62
C PHE A 36 -7.38 -3.61 6.41
N GLY A 37 -7.11 -4.41 5.38
CA GLY A 37 -7.79 -4.38 4.10
C GLY A 37 -6.93 -3.73 3.00
N GLY A 38 -7.58 -3.21 1.96
CA GLY A 38 -6.92 -2.66 0.78
C GLY A 38 -7.09 -3.56 -0.43
N SER A 39 -6.19 -3.44 -1.44
CA SER A 39 -6.37 -4.11 -2.72
C SER A 39 -5.91 -5.57 -2.70
N ALA A 40 -6.84 -6.52 -2.55
CA ALA A 40 -6.55 -7.92 -2.77
C ALA A 40 -6.70 -8.28 -4.26
N LYS A 41 -5.66 -8.88 -4.84
CA LYS A 41 -5.61 -9.24 -6.27
C LYS A 41 -5.92 -10.71 -6.52
N SER A 42 -5.48 -11.59 -5.61
CA SER A 42 -5.71 -13.02 -5.73
C SER A 42 -5.99 -13.66 -4.38
N VAL A 43 -6.74 -14.76 -4.38
CA VAL A 43 -6.96 -15.61 -3.22
C VAL A 43 -6.89 -17.07 -3.66
N GLY A 44 -6.20 -17.90 -2.85
CA GLY A 44 -6.07 -19.34 -3.03
C GLY A 44 -6.38 -20.07 -1.74
N ILE A 45 -6.79 -21.33 -1.85
CA ILE A 45 -7.14 -22.21 -0.72
C ILE A 45 -6.39 -23.52 -0.85
N ASP A 46 -5.93 -24.05 0.27
CA ASP A 46 -5.40 -25.41 0.33
C ASP A 46 -6.54 -26.42 0.21
N PRO A 47 -6.55 -27.27 -0.82
CA PRO A 47 -7.63 -28.23 -1.01
C PRO A 47 -7.73 -29.31 0.06
N HIS A 48 -6.65 -29.58 0.79
CA HIS A 48 -6.61 -30.58 1.89
C HIS A 48 -6.86 -29.95 3.26
N ASN A 49 -6.54 -28.66 3.40
CA ASN A 49 -6.76 -27.93 4.65
C ASN A 49 -7.36 -26.55 4.36
N PRO A 50 -8.67 -26.43 4.22
CA PRO A 50 -9.35 -25.17 3.87
C PRO A 50 -9.17 -24.03 4.88
N LYS A 51 -8.52 -24.29 6.02
CA LYS A 51 -8.09 -23.22 6.94
C LYS A 51 -6.86 -22.48 6.44
N VAL A 52 -6.09 -23.08 5.53
CA VAL A 52 -4.92 -22.44 4.92
C VAL A 52 -5.35 -21.70 3.66
N LEU A 53 -5.15 -20.39 3.69
CA LEU A 53 -5.45 -19.48 2.58
C LEU A 53 -4.19 -18.69 2.23
N LEU A 54 -4.04 -18.39 0.95
CA LEU A 54 -3.05 -17.42 0.45
C LEU A 54 -3.79 -16.22 -0.14
N ALA A 55 -3.27 -15.02 0.05
CA ALA A 55 -3.82 -13.80 -0.53
C ALA A 55 -2.70 -12.91 -1.07
N GLY A 56 -2.83 -12.53 -2.34
CA GLY A 56 -1.90 -11.64 -3.02
C GLY A 56 -2.45 -10.22 -3.13
N GLY A 57 -1.59 -9.23 -2.94
CA GLY A 57 -1.86 -7.80 -3.11
C GLY A 57 -0.94 -7.14 -4.14
N MET A 58 -0.84 -5.82 -4.05
CA MET A 58 0.10 -5.00 -4.82
C MET A 58 1.53 -5.11 -4.26
N ASN A 59 2.51 -4.64 -5.02
CA ASN A 59 3.91 -4.50 -4.61
C ASN A 59 4.51 -5.79 -4.02
N SER A 60 4.16 -6.95 -4.57
CA SER A 60 4.59 -8.28 -4.08
C SER A 60 4.17 -8.57 -2.63
N LEU A 61 3.08 -8.00 -2.15
CA LEU A 61 2.50 -8.37 -0.87
C LEU A 61 1.82 -9.73 -1.00
N LEU A 62 2.28 -10.69 -0.22
CA LEU A 62 1.72 -12.05 -0.17
C LEU A 62 1.48 -12.43 1.28
N PHE A 63 0.27 -12.84 1.60
CA PHE A 63 -0.17 -13.18 2.94
C PHE A 63 -0.65 -14.63 3.02
N ARG A 64 -0.53 -15.22 4.19
CA ARG A 64 -1.08 -16.53 4.53
C ARG A 64 -1.98 -16.44 5.75
N SER A 65 -3.10 -17.11 5.71
CA SER A 65 -3.90 -17.47 6.89
C SER A 65 -3.80 -18.97 7.15
N GLN A 66 -3.87 -19.38 8.42
CA GLN A 66 -3.88 -20.77 8.86
C GLN A 66 -5.15 -21.12 9.66
N ASP A 67 -6.08 -20.18 9.79
CA ASP A 67 -7.29 -20.28 10.61
C ASP A 67 -8.59 -19.95 9.85
N GLY A 68 -8.55 -20.05 8.51
CA GLY A 68 -9.71 -19.79 7.65
C GLY A 68 -9.99 -18.32 7.43
N GLY A 69 -8.96 -17.49 7.51
CA GLY A 69 -9.01 -16.05 7.24
C GLY A 69 -9.20 -15.18 8.49
N ASP A 70 -9.27 -15.78 9.68
CA ASP A 70 -9.44 -14.97 10.90
C ASP A 70 -8.21 -14.12 11.19
N ASN A 71 -6.99 -14.63 10.87
CA ASN A 71 -5.74 -13.90 10.96
C ASN A 71 -4.87 -14.13 9.73
N TRP A 72 -4.18 -13.07 9.28
CA TRP A 72 -3.26 -13.10 8.16
C TRP A 72 -1.85 -12.72 8.57
N GLN A 73 -0.89 -13.45 8.04
CA GLN A 73 0.54 -13.21 8.23
C GLN A 73 1.19 -12.84 6.91
N LEU A 74 1.94 -11.74 6.89
CA LEU A 74 2.76 -11.37 5.74
C LEU A 74 3.89 -12.40 5.58
N LEU A 75 4.05 -12.92 4.36
CA LEU A 75 5.13 -13.85 4.00
C LEU A 75 6.37 -13.07 3.53
N ASN A 76 7.54 -13.66 3.72
CA ASN A 76 8.80 -13.11 3.20
C ASN A 76 8.94 -13.39 1.69
N PHE A 77 8.07 -12.78 0.91
CA PHE A 77 8.03 -12.94 -0.54
C PHE A 77 8.98 -11.94 -1.23
N PRO A 78 9.68 -12.31 -2.32
CA PRO A 78 10.60 -11.40 -3.01
C PRO A 78 9.93 -10.11 -3.48
N LYS A 79 10.47 -8.97 -3.02
CA LYS A 79 9.88 -7.66 -3.30
C LYS A 79 10.19 -7.23 -4.74
N ARG A 80 9.14 -6.84 -5.48
CA ARG A 80 9.23 -6.09 -6.72
C ARG A 80 8.31 -4.87 -6.66
N ASN A 81 8.83 -3.70 -7.00
CA ASN A 81 8.03 -2.48 -7.01
C ASN A 81 7.08 -2.48 -8.21
N LEU A 82 5.94 -1.80 -8.06
CA LEU A 82 4.91 -1.70 -9.10
C LEU A 82 4.51 -3.08 -9.65
N SER A 83 4.35 -4.04 -8.75
CA SER A 83 3.97 -5.42 -9.08
C SER A 83 2.61 -5.77 -8.50
N GLU A 84 1.97 -6.79 -9.07
CA GLU A 84 0.75 -7.41 -8.54
C GLU A 84 0.98 -8.91 -8.37
N VAL A 85 0.55 -9.49 -7.25
CA VAL A 85 0.46 -10.94 -7.07
C VAL A 85 -0.85 -11.41 -7.69
N THR A 86 -0.79 -11.74 -8.98
CA THR A 86 -1.96 -11.99 -9.83
C THR A 86 -2.62 -13.34 -9.60
N CYS A 87 -1.84 -14.34 -9.18
CA CYS A 87 -2.33 -15.68 -8.89
C CYS A 87 -1.51 -16.35 -7.81
N VAL A 88 -2.17 -17.20 -7.03
CA VAL A 88 -1.58 -18.05 -5.99
C VAL A 88 -2.15 -19.46 -6.10
N LEU A 89 -1.32 -20.46 -5.83
CA LEU A 89 -1.69 -21.88 -5.86
C LEU A 89 -1.04 -22.59 -4.68
N VAL A 90 -1.81 -23.38 -3.95
CA VAL A 90 -1.31 -24.45 -3.08
C VAL A 90 -1.34 -25.74 -3.89
N ASP A 91 -0.23 -26.46 -3.93
CA ASP A 91 -0.13 -27.71 -4.69
C ASP A 91 -1.16 -28.73 -4.17
N PRO A 92 -2.04 -29.25 -5.04
CA PRO A 92 -3.02 -30.23 -4.63
C PRO A 92 -2.44 -31.58 -4.17
N GLN A 93 -1.12 -31.79 -4.25
CA GLN A 93 -0.43 -32.98 -3.75
C GLN A 93 0.41 -32.71 -2.51
N ASP A 94 0.78 -31.45 -2.24
CA ASP A 94 1.64 -31.07 -1.11
C ASP A 94 1.24 -29.71 -0.53
N SER A 95 0.57 -29.72 0.62
CA SER A 95 0.17 -28.50 1.34
C SER A 95 1.33 -27.61 1.83
N LYS A 96 2.60 -28.02 1.65
CA LYS A 96 3.77 -27.18 1.94
C LYS A 96 4.29 -26.47 0.70
N HIS A 97 3.88 -26.93 -0.47
CA HIS A 97 4.30 -26.37 -1.73
C HIS A 97 3.33 -25.26 -2.19
N TYR A 98 3.85 -24.03 -2.27
CA TYR A 98 3.11 -22.88 -2.73
C TYR A 98 3.73 -22.31 -4.01
N MET A 99 2.90 -21.81 -4.89
CA MET A 99 3.32 -21.05 -6.05
C MET A 99 2.60 -19.70 -6.11
N ALA A 100 3.31 -18.68 -6.54
CA ALA A 100 2.76 -17.34 -6.74
C ALA A 100 3.28 -16.73 -8.04
N GLY A 101 2.36 -16.22 -8.84
CA GLY A 101 2.66 -15.49 -10.07
C GLY A 101 2.55 -13.99 -9.85
N ILE A 102 3.50 -13.24 -10.41
CA ILE A 102 3.48 -11.79 -10.39
C ILE A 102 3.60 -11.20 -11.79
N ILE A 103 3.01 -10.02 -11.94
CA ILE A 103 3.26 -9.11 -13.04
C ILE A 103 3.87 -7.82 -12.48
N SER A 104 4.85 -7.27 -13.16
CA SER A 104 5.52 -6.02 -12.77
C SER A 104 5.96 -5.24 -14.00
N ALA A 105 6.39 -4.00 -13.81
CA ALA A 105 6.87 -3.14 -14.90
C ALA A 105 8.08 -3.73 -15.65
N ASP A 106 8.88 -4.57 -14.98
CA ASP A 106 10.04 -5.28 -15.52
C ASP A 106 9.72 -6.72 -15.99
N GLY A 107 8.41 -7.06 -16.15
CA GLY A 107 7.91 -8.36 -16.63
C GLY A 107 7.23 -9.17 -15.53
N GLY A 108 7.91 -9.52 -14.45
CA GLY A 108 7.34 -10.30 -13.35
C GLY A 108 7.97 -11.69 -13.22
N GLY A 109 7.18 -12.74 -13.02
CA GLY A 109 7.67 -14.10 -12.94
C GLY A 109 6.80 -15.03 -12.07
N LEU A 110 7.23 -16.28 -12.03
CA LEU A 110 6.66 -17.32 -11.17
C LEU A 110 7.64 -17.64 -10.04
N PHE A 111 7.12 -17.78 -8.84
CA PHE A 111 7.87 -18.10 -7.63
C PHE A 111 7.32 -19.33 -6.95
N ASN A 112 8.19 -20.06 -6.30
CA ASN A 112 7.93 -21.36 -5.70
C ASN A 112 8.49 -21.39 -4.27
N SER A 113 7.72 -21.95 -3.33
CA SER A 113 8.09 -22.24 -1.96
C SER A 113 7.80 -23.70 -1.66
N GLN A 114 8.72 -24.40 -0.99
CA GLN A 114 8.57 -25.80 -0.56
C GLN A 114 8.41 -25.93 0.97
N ASP A 115 8.23 -24.82 1.67
CA ASP A 115 8.27 -24.73 3.13
C ASP A 115 7.16 -23.86 3.72
N GLU A 116 5.96 -23.92 3.11
CA GLU A 116 4.78 -23.16 3.51
C GLU A 116 4.97 -21.63 3.41
N GLY A 117 5.76 -21.16 2.44
CA GLY A 117 5.97 -19.75 2.18
C GLY A 117 7.03 -19.07 3.05
N LYS A 118 7.85 -19.84 3.79
CA LYS A 118 8.96 -19.29 4.60
C LYS A 118 10.10 -18.81 3.71
N THR A 119 10.41 -19.57 2.66
CA THR A 119 11.40 -19.18 1.65
C THR A 119 10.82 -19.32 0.24
N TRP A 120 11.28 -18.46 -0.66
CA TRP A 120 10.80 -18.40 -2.04
C TRP A 120 11.97 -18.37 -3.02
N THR A 121 11.82 -19.09 -4.11
CA THR A 121 12.77 -19.11 -5.23
C THR A 121 12.06 -18.78 -6.52
N SER A 122 12.72 -18.01 -7.40
CA SER A 122 12.21 -17.77 -8.75
C SER A 122 12.28 -19.04 -9.58
N VAL A 123 11.27 -19.26 -10.41
CA VAL A 123 11.19 -20.42 -11.31
C VAL A 123 11.99 -20.13 -12.58
N PRO A 124 13.07 -20.88 -12.86
CA PRO A 124 13.83 -20.73 -14.09
C PRO A 124 12.94 -20.95 -15.34
N GLY A 125 13.17 -20.15 -16.39
CA GLY A 125 12.41 -20.23 -17.65
C GLY A 125 11.07 -19.51 -17.64
N VAL A 126 10.59 -19.02 -16.50
CA VAL A 126 9.40 -18.16 -16.34
C VAL A 126 9.76 -16.84 -15.64
N LEU A 127 11.03 -16.64 -15.28
CA LEU A 127 11.52 -15.38 -14.76
C LEU A 127 11.38 -14.30 -15.84
N ASP A 128 10.94 -13.11 -15.45
CA ASP A 128 10.67 -11.94 -16.30
C ASP A 128 9.47 -12.12 -17.29
N TYR A 129 8.77 -13.24 -17.21
CA TYR A 129 7.51 -13.46 -17.91
C TYR A 129 6.36 -13.09 -16.97
N GLY A 130 5.74 -11.93 -17.15
CA GLY A 130 4.61 -11.54 -16.31
C GLY A 130 3.54 -12.64 -16.29
N VAL A 131 3.28 -13.20 -15.12
CA VAL A 131 2.34 -14.31 -14.91
C VAL A 131 0.98 -13.76 -14.55
N ARG A 132 -0.09 -14.18 -15.25
CA ARG A 132 -1.46 -13.72 -15.00
C ARG A 132 -2.38 -14.80 -14.47
N SER A 133 -2.10 -16.06 -14.80
CA SER A 133 -2.95 -17.18 -14.43
C SER A 133 -2.13 -18.43 -14.17
N LEU A 134 -2.56 -19.25 -13.22
CA LEU A 134 -1.90 -20.50 -12.84
C LEU A 134 -2.95 -21.50 -12.37
N VAL A 135 -2.93 -22.70 -12.91
CA VAL A 135 -3.85 -23.79 -12.55
C VAL A 135 -3.12 -25.13 -12.49
N ALA A 136 -3.59 -26.03 -11.61
CA ALA A 136 -3.21 -27.43 -11.59
C ALA A 136 -4.26 -28.27 -12.33
N ALA A 137 -3.85 -29.29 -13.09
CA ALA A 137 -4.78 -30.17 -13.78
C ALA A 137 -5.38 -31.20 -12.81
N PRO A 138 -6.72 -31.25 -12.61
CA PRO A 138 -7.34 -32.16 -11.64
C PRO A 138 -7.07 -33.64 -11.91
N SER A 139 -7.05 -34.07 -13.15
CA SER A 139 -6.76 -35.47 -13.55
C SER A 139 -5.28 -35.82 -13.59
N LYS A 140 -4.39 -34.83 -13.50
CA LYS A 140 -2.93 -35.01 -13.42
C LYS A 140 -2.35 -33.94 -12.51
N PRO A 141 -2.46 -34.08 -11.18
CA PRO A 141 -2.13 -33.02 -10.22
C PRO A 141 -0.67 -32.53 -10.25
N SER A 142 0.27 -33.29 -10.83
CA SER A 142 1.65 -32.85 -11.08
C SER A 142 1.77 -31.92 -12.30
N ARG A 143 0.70 -31.77 -13.11
CA ARG A 143 0.68 -30.88 -14.25
C ARG A 143 0.16 -29.51 -13.87
N PHE A 144 1.00 -28.51 -14.05
CA PHE A 144 0.65 -27.10 -13.86
C PHE A 144 0.69 -26.36 -15.20
N ILE A 145 -0.26 -25.46 -15.40
CA ILE A 145 -0.35 -24.62 -16.59
C ILE A 145 -0.36 -23.16 -16.12
N SER A 146 0.46 -22.33 -16.78
CA SER A 146 0.54 -20.91 -16.49
C SER A 146 0.34 -20.07 -17.75
N GLY A 147 -0.52 -19.07 -17.65
CA GLY A 147 -0.68 -18.02 -18.64
C GLY A 147 0.25 -16.85 -18.34
N THR A 148 1.09 -16.49 -19.30
CA THR A 148 2.09 -15.44 -19.16
C THR A 148 1.97 -14.39 -20.27
N LEU A 149 2.67 -13.26 -20.13
CA LEU A 149 2.77 -12.27 -21.21
C LEU A 149 3.39 -12.84 -22.49
N HIS A 150 4.16 -13.93 -22.38
CA HIS A 150 4.90 -14.55 -23.48
C HIS A 150 4.37 -15.94 -23.85
N GLY A 151 3.09 -16.23 -23.59
CA GLY A 151 2.44 -17.47 -23.99
C GLY A 151 2.06 -18.39 -22.86
N VAL A 152 1.68 -19.62 -23.21
CA VAL A 152 1.29 -20.66 -22.29
C VAL A 152 2.51 -21.50 -21.90
N MET A 153 2.74 -21.63 -20.59
CA MET A 153 3.79 -22.45 -20.00
C MET A 153 3.18 -23.68 -19.34
N LEU A 154 3.86 -24.81 -19.44
CA LEU A 154 3.44 -26.11 -18.87
C LEU A 154 4.58 -26.73 -18.08
N SER A 155 4.24 -27.27 -16.91
CA SER A 155 5.08 -28.13 -16.10
C SER A 155 4.37 -29.48 -15.91
N ASP A 156 5.10 -30.59 -15.95
CA ASP A 156 4.61 -31.95 -15.67
C ASP A 156 5.21 -32.55 -14.39
N ASP A 157 5.98 -31.76 -13.65
CA ASP A 157 6.77 -32.19 -12.48
C ASP A 157 6.51 -31.31 -11.24
N SER A 158 5.26 -30.88 -11.05
CA SER A 158 4.81 -30.01 -9.95
C SER A 158 5.60 -28.68 -9.91
N GLY A 159 5.80 -28.06 -11.07
CA GLY A 159 6.37 -26.72 -11.17
C GLY A 159 7.89 -26.63 -11.08
N LYS A 160 8.62 -27.76 -11.10
CA LYS A 160 10.10 -27.75 -11.05
C LYS A 160 10.70 -27.30 -12.37
N THR A 161 10.16 -27.78 -13.50
CA THR A 161 10.58 -27.38 -14.84
C THR A 161 9.39 -26.92 -15.66
N TRP A 162 9.61 -25.94 -16.54
CA TRP A 162 8.57 -25.33 -17.35
C TRP A 162 8.97 -25.25 -18.80
N THR A 163 8.03 -25.52 -19.69
CA THR A 163 8.20 -25.44 -21.14
C THR A 163 7.09 -24.60 -21.73
N ARG A 164 7.42 -23.70 -22.66
CA ARG A 164 6.40 -22.99 -23.45
C ARG A 164 5.78 -23.98 -24.42
N ILE A 165 4.44 -24.10 -24.39
CA ILE A 165 3.65 -24.98 -25.24
C ILE A 165 2.82 -24.22 -26.29
N SER A 166 2.74 -22.89 -26.23
CA SER A 166 2.17 -22.05 -27.27
C SER A 166 3.19 -21.79 -28.38
N ASP A 167 2.71 -21.65 -29.62
CA ASP A 167 3.58 -21.35 -30.75
C ASP A 167 4.23 -19.97 -30.61
N LYS A 168 5.56 -19.92 -30.65
CA LYS A 168 6.33 -18.68 -30.55
C LYS A 168 6.18 -17.75 -31.78
N GLN A 169 5.75 -18.29 -32.90
CA GLN A 169 5.54 -17.52 -34.12
C GLN A 169 4.12 -16.94 -34.22
N ASN A 170 3.21 -17.46 -33.41
CA ASN A 170 1.84 -16.96 -33.35
C ASN A 170 1.74 -15.82 -32.32
N GLN A 171 1.73 -14.58 -32.79
CA GLN A 171 1.63 -13.39 -31.95
C GLN A 171 0.28 -13.29 -31.23
N GLU A 172 -0.79 -13.91 -31.71
CA GLU A 172 -2.08 -13.97 -31.05
C GLU A 172 -2.05 -14.86 -29.77
N MET A 173 -1.03 -15.72 -29.62
CA MET A 173 -0.78 -16.52 -28.43
C MET A 173 0.21 -15.86 -27.45
N GLU A 174 0.42 -14.56 -27.56
CA GLU A 174 1.07 -13.71 -26.56
C GLU A 174 0.03 -13.08 -25.61
N GLY A 175 0.46 -12.55 -24.48
CA GLY A 175 -0.42 -11.83 -23.55
C GLY A 175 -1.54 -12.69 -22.97
N ILE A 176 -1.24 -13.94 -22.59
CA ILE A 176 -2.23 -14.85 -22.02
C ILE A 176 -2.76 -14.29 -20.70
N THR A 177 -4.07 -14.07 -20.64
CA THR A 177 -4.76 -13.48 -19.47
C THR A 177 -5.36 -14.54 -18.56
N ALA A 178 -5.81 -15.67 -19.13
CA ALA A 178 -6.41 -16.77 -18.40
C ALA A 178 -6.03 -18.12 -19.00
N VAL A 179 -5.88 -19.14 -18.16
CA VAL A 179 -5.78 -20.54 -18.59
C VAL A 179 -6.78 -21.38 -17.82
N ALA A 180 -7.30 -22.40 -18.50
CA ALA A 180 -8.14 -23.44 -17.89
C ALA A 180 -7.78 -24.80 -18.49
N VAL A 181 -8.00 -25.87 -17.75
CA VAL A 181 -7.73 -27.23 -18.18
C VAL A 181 -8.98 -28.10 -17.98
N ASP A 182 -9.23 -29.01 -18.90
CA ASP A 182 -10.30 -29.99 -18.78
C ASP A 182 -10.02 -30.88 -17.56
N PRO A 183 -10.94 -30.97 -16.61
CA PRO A 183 -10.72 -31.72 -15.36
C PRO A 183 -10.58 -33.22 -15.56
N GLN A 184 -11.04 -33.77 -16.70
CA GLN A 184 -10.98 -35.20 -17.02
C GLN A 184 -9.83 -35.55 -17.97
N ASN A 185 -9.40 -34.60 -18.81
CA ASN A 185 -8.31 -34.80 -19.77
C ASN A 185 -7.28 -33.66 -19.69
N PRO A 186 -6.10 -33.87 -19.09
CA PRO A 186 -5.11 -32.82 -18.88
C PRO A 186 -4.44 -32.32 -20.17
N ASP A 187 -4.66 -32.96 -21.31
CA ASP A 187 -4.15 -32.54 -22.61
C ASP A 187 -5.09 -31.55 -23.32
N ILE A 188 -6.31 -31.36 -22.81
CA ILE A 188 -7.22 -30.32 -23.28
C ILE A 188 -7.03 -29.07 -22.42
N ILE A 189 -6.45 -28.03 -23.01
CA ILE A 189 -6.12 -26.77 -22.34
C ILE A 189 -6.75 -25.62 -23.14
N TYR A 190 -7.28 -24.66 -22.40
CA TYR A 190 -7.86 -23.42 -22.93
C TYR A 190 -7.01 -22.24 -22.52
N ALA A 191 -6.80 -21.30 -23.42
CA ALA A 191 -6.08 -20.06 -23.19
C ALA A 191 -6.91 -18.86 -23.64
N GLY A 192 -7.11 -17.91 -22.74
CA GLY A 192 -7.67 -16.59 -23.04
C GLY A 192 -6.53 -15.63 -23.37
N THR A 193 -6.65 -14.89 -24.45
CA THR A 193 -5.65 -13.93 -24.88
C THR A 193 -6.24 -12.52 -24.94
N SER A 194 -5.44 -11.53 -25.27
CA SER A 194 -5.94 -10.19 -25.64
C SER A 194 -6.76 -10.19 -26.94
N HIS A 195 -6.78 -11.32 -27.66
CA HIS A 195 -7.56 -11.51 -28.85
C HIS A 195 -8.10 -12.94 -28.92
N LEU A 196 -9.34 -13.14 -28.42
CA LEU A 196 -10.12 -14.38 -28.50
C LEU A 196 -9.55 -15.58 -27.68
N PRO A 197 -10.34 -16.63 -27.44
CA PRO A 197 -9.89 -17.84 -26.77
C PRO A 197 -9.29 -18.85 -27.73
N TRP A 198 -8.31 -19.61 -27.26
CA TRP A 198 -7.61 -20.69 -27.94
C TRP A 198 -7.74 -22.01 -27.18
N LYS A 199 -7.64 -23.13 -27.90
CA LYS A 199 -7.73 -24.48 -27.34
C LYS A 199 -6.67 -25.40 -27.97
N THR A 200 -6.15 -26.28 -27.13
CA THR A 200 -5.39 -27.47 -27.58
C THR A 200 -6.08 -28.75 -27.09
N THR A 201 -5.95 -29.85 -27.82
CA THR A 201 -6.44 -31.18 -27.43
C THR A 201 -5.32 -32.22 -27.36
N ASP A 202 -4.08 -31.80 -27.57
CA ASP A 202 -2.90 -32.66 -27.67
C ASP A 202 -1.74 -32.23 -26.77
N GLY A 203 -2.08 -31.52 -25.66
CA GLY A 203 -1.11 -31.04 -24.70
C GLY A 203 -0.26 -29.88 -25.16
N GLY A 204 -0.76 -29.09 -26.12
CA GLY A 204 -0.10 -27.87 -26.58
C GLY A 204 0.77 -28.05 -27.82
N LYS A 205 0.71 -29.20 -28.52
CA LYS A 205 1.43 -29.41 -29.77
C LYS A 205 0.79 -28.62 -30.91
N THR A 206 -0.55 -28.55 -30.90
CA THR A 206 -1.33 -27.74 -31.83
C THR A 206 -2.37 -26.90 -31.07
N TRP A 207 -2.66 -25.72 -31.60
CA TRP A 207 -3.65 -24.80 -31.03
C TRP A 207 -4.61 -24.33 -32.11
N GLU A 208 -5.89 -24.23 -31.74
CA GLU A 208 -6.95 -23.73 -32.61
C GLU A 208 -7.69 -22.56 -31.91
N SER A 209 -8.06 -21.53 -32.66
CA SER A 209 -8.91 -20.47 -32.17
C SER A 209 -10.36 -20.95 -32.09
N ILE A 210 -11.04 -20.73 -30.96
CA ILE A 210 -12.37 -21.25 -30.65
C ILE A 210 -13.35 -20.10 -30.38
N HIS A 211 -13.62 -19.23 -31.32
CA HIS A 211 -14.41 -17.99 -31.13
C HIS A 211 -15.79 -18.00 -31.78
N GLY A 212 -16.24 -19.15 -32.34
CA GLY A 212 -17.56 -19.26 -32.98
C GLY A 212 -18.70 -18.72 -32.11
N GLY A 213 -19.37 -17.62 -32.52
CA GLY A 213 -20.43 -16.96 -31.76
C GLY A 213 -19.98 -15.88 -30.74
N MET A 214 -18.67 -15.63 -30.60
CA MET A 214 -18.15 -14.46 -29.90
C MET A 214 -18.05 -13.26 -30.84
N ILE A 215 -18.05 -12.06 -30.27
CA ILE A 215 -17.72 -10.84 -31.01
C ILE A 215 -16.21 -10.85 -31.27
N ASP A 216 -15.83 -10.63 -32.53
CA ASP A 216 -14.41 -10.50 -32.92
C ASP A 216 -13.72 -9.37 -32.15
N ASP A 217 -12.41 -9.48 -31.94
CA ASP A 217 -11.60 -8.53 -31.20
C ASP A 217 -12.01 -8.39 -29.72
N SER A 218 -12.22 -9.52 -29.06
CA SER A 218 -12.59 -9.58 -27.65
C SER A 218 -11.45 -10.09 -26.78
N ASP A 219 -10.91 -9.22 -25.91
CA ASP A 219 -10.03 -9.65 -24.80
C ASP A 219 -10.76 -10.64 -23.89
N VAL A 220 -10.14 -11.76 -23.56
CA VAL A 220 -10.68 -12.78 -22.66
C VAL A 220 -9.99 -12.71 -21.30
N PHE A 221 -10.70 -12.29 -20.26
CA PHE A 221 -10.14 -12.05 -18.93
C PHE A 221 -10.19 -13.26 -17.99
N SER A 222 -11.14 -14.16 -18.18
CA SER A 222 -11.32 -15.35 -17.35
C SER A 222 -11.89 -16.50 -18.15
N LEU A 223 -11.43 -17.71 -17.86
CA LEU A 223 -11.95 -18.96 -18.39
C LEU A 223 -12.27 -19.90 -17.21
N TYR A 224 -13.37 -20.65 -17.34
CA TYR A 224 -13.79 -21.65 -16.37
C TYR A 224 -14.38 -22.86 -17.10
N VAL A 225 -13.83 -24.05 -16.85
CA VAL A 225 -14.38 -25.33 -17.29
C VAL A 225 -15.13 -25.95 -16.13
N ASP A 226 -16.38 -26.35 -16.34
CA ASP A 226 -17.19 -27.00 -15.30
C ASP A 226 -16.61 -28.38 -14.94
N PRO A 227 -16.19 -28.62 -13.69
CA PRO A 227 -15.63 -29.91 -13.30
C PRO A 227 -16.62 -31.07 -13.36
N ALA A 228 -17.92 -30.77 -13.24
CA ALA A 228 -18.97 -31.78 -13.31
C ALA A 228 -19.36 -32.12 -14.78
N ASN A 229 -19.28 -31.14 -15.69
CA ASN A 229 -19.54 -31.32 -17.12
C ASN A 229 -18.52 -30.53 -17.94
N PRO A 230 -17.38 -31.09 -18.35
CA PRO A 230 -16.33 -30.40 -19.08
C PRO A 230 -16.73 -29.87 -20.48
N ALA A 231 -17.92 -30.21 -20.98
CA ALA A 231 -18.49 -29.59 -22.17
C ALA A 231 -18.94 -28.14 -21.92
N ASP A 232 -19.26 -27.82 -20.66
CA ASP A 232 -19.72 -26.50 -20.24
C ASP A 232 -18.52 -25.63 -19.89
N ILE A 233 -18.30 -24.60 -20.68
CA ILE A 233 -17.20 -23.64 -20.51
C ILE A 233 -17.78 -22.23 -20.44
N TYR A 234 -17.19 -21.43 -19.57
CA TYR A 234 -17.54 -20.01 -19.44
C TYR A 234 -16.31 -19.16 -19.72
N ALA A 235 -16.51 -18.11 -20.50
CA ALA A 235 -15.49 -17.11 -20.80
C ALA A 235 -16.01 -15.71 -20.47
N SER A 236 -15.20 -14.90 -19.83
CA SER A 236 -15.45 -13.46 -19.77
C SER A 236 -14.60 -12.74 -20.80
N ALA A 237 -15.22 -11.83 -21.51
CA ALA A 237 -14.58 -11.02 -22.52
C ALA A 237 -14.95 -9.54 -22.33
N CYS A 238 -14.22 -8.61 -22.97
CA CYS A 238 -14.59 -7.19 -22.95
C CYS A 238 -16.00 -6.94 -23.53
N SER A 239 -16.47 -7.82 -24.38
CA SER A 239 -17.81 -7.80 -24.97
C SER A 239 -18.89 -8.43 -24.09
N GLY A 240 -18.57 -9.10 -22.98
CA GLY A 240 -19.49 -9.71 -22.03
C GLY A 240 -19.09 -11.11 -21.56
N ILE A 241 -20.03 -11.81 -20.93
CA ILE A 241 -19.85 -13.20 -20.52
C ILE A 241 -20.45 -14.13 -21.55
N TYR A 242 -19.74 -15.20 -21.87
CA TYR A 242 -20.14 -16.22 -22.81
C TYR A 242 -20.15 -17.60 -22.15
N ALA A 243 -21.05 -18.46 -22.60
CA ALA A 243 -21.09 -19.87 -22.27
C ALA A 243 -21.05 -20.72 -23.55
N SER A 244 -20.27 -21.80 -23.51
CA SER A 244 -20.28 -22.87 -24.50
C SER A 244 -20.72 -24.15 -23.83
N LEU A 245 -21.54 -24.96 -24.49
CA LEU A 245 -22.00 -26.28 -24.04
C LEU A 245 -21.36 -27.42 -24.84
N ASN A 246 -20.38 -27.13 -25.69
CA ASN A 246 -19.71 -28.04 -26.61
C ASN A 246 -18.19 -27.81 -26.68
N ARG A 247 -17.57 -27.62 -25.49
CA ARG A 247 -16.10 -27.51 -25.36
C ARG A 247 -15.48 -26.33 -26.14
N GLY A 248 -16.21 -25.21 -26.26
CA GLY A 248 -15.73 -24.00 -26.89
C GLY A 248 -15.95 -23.91 -28.40
N GLU A 249 -16.57 -24.91 -29.06
CA GLU A 249 -16.82 -24.84 -30.48
C GLU A 249 -17.82 -23.73 -30.88
N MET A 250 -18.83 -23.50 -30.01
CA MET A 250 -19.82 -22.45 -30.20
C MET A 250 -20.12 -21.76 -28.88
N TRP A 251 -20.10 -20.44 -28.90
CA TRP A 251 -20.35 -19.60 -27.73
C TRP A 251 -21.66 -18.84 -27.86
N ARG A 252 -22.35 -18.70 -26.74
CA ARG A 252 -23.56 -17.89 -26.59
C ARG A 252 -23.32 -16.84 -25.50
N LYS A 253 -23.57 -15.57 -25.84
CA LYS A 253 -23.49 -14.47 -24.87
C LYS A 253 -24.58 -14.62 -23.81
N LEU A 254 -24.21 -14.51 -22.54
CA LEU A 254 -25.11 -14.43 -21.41
C LEU A 254 -25.51 -12.96 -21.19
N MET A 255 -26.80 -12.74 -20.94
CA MET A 255 -27.36 -11.40 -20.77
C MET A 255 -27.67 -11.14 -19.30
N GLY A 256 -27.79 -9.84 -18.90
CA GLY A 256 -28.30 -9.44 -17.58
C GLY A 256 -27.26 -8.84 -16.64
N ILE A 257 -25.97 -8.87 -16.96
CA ILE A 257 -24.98 -8.03 -16.30
C ILE A 257 -24.90 -6.69 -17.06
N PRO A 258 -24.91 -5.55 -16.37
CA PRO A 258 -24.85 -4.25 -17.02
C PRO A 258 -23.61 -4.06 -17.90
N ASN A 259 -23.75 -3.41 -19.05
CA ASN A 259 -22.63 -3.14 -19.96
C ASN A 259 -21.54 -2.25 -19.35
N THR A 260 -21.81 -1.57 -18.24
CA THR A 260 -20.82 -0.82 -17.46
C THR A 260 -19.84 -1.73 -16.74
N SER A 261 -20.22 -2.99 -16.44
CA SER A 261 -19.37 -4.02 -15.84
C SER A 261 -18.54 -4.71 -16.91
N ARG A 262 -17.70 -3.93 -17.62
CA ARG A 262 -17.00 -4.36 -18.85
C ARG A 262 -15.95 -5.44 -18.65
N ARG A 263 -15.43 -5.62 -17.43
CA ARG A 263 -14.42 -6.63 -17.13
C ARG A 263 -14.93 -7.55 -16.04
N THR A 264 -15.04 -8.82 -16.37
CA THR A 264 -15.30 -9.88 -15.40
C THR A 264 -13.97 -10.60 -15.15
N HIS A 265 -13.42 -10.41 -13.95
CA HIS A 265 -12.11 -10.94 -13.57
C HIS A 265 -12.17 -12.44 -13.25
N VAL A 266 -13.32 -12.89 -12.73
CA VAL A 266 -13.48 -14.28 -12.33
C VAL A 266 -14.92 -14.76 -12.59
N ILE A 267 -15.04 -15.97 -13.15
CA ILE A 267 -16.30 -16.72 -13.25
C ILE A 267 -16.12 -18.05 -12.53
N ARG A 268 -17.10 -18.44 -11.70
CA ARG A 268 -17.13 -19.74 -11.04
C ARG A 268 -18.57 -20.24 -10.90
N LYS A 269 -18.78 -21.55 -11.07
CA LYS A 269 -20.03 -22.22 -10.66
C LYS A 269 -19.90 -22.64 -9.21
N ASP A 270 -21.02 -22.63 -8.49
CA ASP A 270 -21.10 -23.19 -7.14
C ASP A 270 -20.95 -24.72 -7.23
N PRO A 271 -19.94 -25.32 -6.57
CA PRO A 271 -19.75 -26.77 -6.62
C PRO A 271 -20.96 -27.57 -6.07
N ALA A 272 -21.70 -26.99 -5.14
CA ALA A 272 -22.86 -27.63 -4.52
C ALA A 272 -24.17 -27.43 -5.33
N ASN A 273 -24.23 -26.40 -6.16
CA ASN A 273 -25.39 -26.10 -6.99
C ASN A 273 -24.98 -25.64 -8.40
N PRO A 274 -24.91 -26.56 -9.38
CA PRO A 274 -24.44 -26.25 -10.73
C PRO A 274 -25.27 -25.21 -11.51
N SER A 275 -26.49 -24.86 -11.06
CA SER A 275 -27.26 -23.77 -11.65
C SER A 275 -26.84 -22.38 -11.18
N VAL A 276 -26.07 -22.32 -10.10
CA VAL A 276 -25.59 -21.05 -9.52
C VAL A 276 -24.23 -20.70 -10.10
N ILE A 277 -24.13 -19.50 -10.67
CA ILE A 277 -22.91 -18.96 -11.27
C ILE A 277 -22.59 -17.61 -10.63
N PHE A 278 -21.32 -17.40 -10.30
CA PHE A 278 -20.79 -16.14 -9.81
C PHE A 278 -19.91 -15.47 -10.87
N ALA A 279 -20.05 -14.16 -10.96
CA ALA A 279 -19.20 -13.31 -11.80
C ALA A 279 -18.65 -12.14 -10.95
N GLY A 280 -17.34 -12.15 -10.70
CA GLY A 280 -16.63 -11.05 -10.07
C GLY A 280 -16.18 -10.06 -11.13
N THR A 281 -16.69 -8.83 -11.05
CA THR A 281 -16.49 -7.80 -12.08
C THR A 281 -15.90 -6.53 -11.49
N THR A 282 -15.53 -5.56 -12.36
CA THR A 282 -15.15 -4.21 -11.96
C THR A 282 -16.26 -3.43 -11.23
N MET A 283 -17.51 -3.85 -11.39
CA MET A 283 -18.68 -3.18 -10.81
C MET A 283 -19.40 -4.07 -9.78
N GLY A 284 -18.68 -5.06 -9.24
CA GLY A 284 -19.19 -5.86 -8.16
C GLY A 284 -19.23 -7.36 -8.38
N LEU A 285 -19.80 -8.05 -7.40
CA LEU A 285 -20.10 -9.47 -7.44
C LEU A 285 -21.54 -9.69 -7.88
N PHE A 286 -21.72 -10.48 -8.94
CA PHE A 286 -23.01 -10.88 -9.44
C PHE A 286 -23.23 -12.39 -9.24
N ARG A 287 -24.48 -12.79 -8.95
CA ARG A 287 -24.90 -14.19 -8.88
C ARG A 287 -26.07 -14.44 -9.80
N SER A 288 -26.00 -15.50 -10.59
CA SER A 288 -27.13 -16.10 -11.28
C SER A 288 -27.54 -17.38 -10.57
N SER A 289 -28.83 -17.61 -10.36
CA SER A 289 -29.36 -18.86 -9.81
C SER A 289 -30.07 -19.74 -10.89
N ASN A 290 -29.92 -19.37 -12.17
CA ASN A 290 -30.59 -20.01 -13.32
C ASN A 290 -29.64 -20.12 -14.52
N SER A 291 -28.44 -20.59 -14.30
CA SER A 291 -27.43 -20.86 -15.31
C SER A 291 -27.13 -19.67 -16.24
N GLY A 292 -27.06 -18.45 -15.65
CA GLY A 292 -26.70 -17.24 -16.37
C GLY A 292 -27.82 -16.54 -17.12
N THR A 293 -29.09 -16.96 -16.92
CA THR A 293 -30.24 -16.33 -17.59
C THR A 293 -30.60 -14.98 -16.94
N ALA A 294 -30.52 -14.88 -15.62
CA ALA A 294 -30.71 -13.63 -14.89
C ALA A 294 -29.67 -13.50 -13.79
N TRP A 295 -29.30 -12.26 -13.47
CA TRP A 295 -28.25 -11.94 -12.51
C TRP A 295 -28.72 -10.96 -11.44
N ARG A 296 -28.23 -11.16 -10.21
CA ARG A 296 -28.45 -10.27 -9.06
C ARG A 296 -27.09 -9.78 -8.56
N THR A 297 -26.95 -8.49 -8.28
CA THR A 297 -25.78 -7.92 -7.61
C THR A 297 -25.79 -8.34 -6.13
N LEU A 298 -24.68 -8.87 -5.65
CA LEU A 298 -24.45 -9.23 -4.25
C LEU A 298 -23.65 -8.17 -3.50
N SER A 299 -22.67 -7.58 -4.18
CA SER A 299 -21.82 -6.49 -3.67
C SER A 299 -21.52 -5.53 -4.81
N PRO A 300 -21.47 -4.22 -4.58
CA PRO A 300 -21.03 -3.24 -5.58
C PRO A 300 -19.50 -3.19 -5.75
N GLU A 301 -18.75 -3.79 -4.82
CA GLU A 301 -17.29 -3.68 -4.79
C GLU A 301 -16.63 -4.64 -5.78
N GLN A 302 -15.60 -4.16 -6.50
CA GLN A 302 -14.87 -4.96 -7.49
C GLN A 302 -14.31 -6.24 -6.87
N VAL A 303 -14.53 -7.37 -7.55
CA VAL A 303 -14.01 -8.69 -7.16
C VAL A 303 -13.02 -9.19 -8.20
N ASN A 304 -11.77 -9.39 -7.77
CA ASN A 304 -10.66 -9.81 -8.61
C ASN A 304 -10.51 -11.34 -8.69
N SER A 305 -10.78 -12.04 -7.58
CA SER A 305 -10.66 -13.50 -7.48
C SER A 305 -11.69 -14.07 -6.51
N LEU A 306 -12.09 -15.33 -6.75
CA LEU A 306 -13.05 -16.06 -5.93
C LEU A 306 -12.65 -17.54 -5.88
N VAL A 307 -12.65 -18.10 -4.66
CA VAL A 307 -12.48 -19.55 -4.45
C VAL A 307 -13.54 -20.08 -3.49
N PHE A 308 -13.98 -21.32 -3.72
CA PHE A 308 -14.90 -22.03 -2.82
C PHE A 308 -14.13 -22.88 -1.82
N ASP A 309 -14.67 -23.03 -0.63
CA ASP A 309 -14.21 -24.01 0.34
C ASP A 309 -14.64 -25.40 -0.11
N PRO A 310 -13.73 -26.35 -0.39
CA PRO A 310 -14.08 -27.68 -0.85
C PRO A 310 -14.80 -28.51 0.22
N ALA A 311 -14.66 -28.15 1.50
CA ALA A 311 -15.25 -28.88 2.62
C ALA A 311 -16.60 -28.31 3.09
N GLN A 312 -16.93 -27.07 2.71
CA GLN A 312 -18.15 -26.39 3.20
C GLN A 312 -18.94 -25.79 2.04
N PRO A 313 -20.04 -26.46 1.61
CA PRO A 313 -20.92 -25.93 0.56
C PRO A 313 -21.41 -24.52 0.86
N GLY A 314 -21.37 -23.64 -0.13
CA GLY A 314 -21.78 -22.25 -0.01
C GLY A 314 -20.76 -21.33 0.65
N GLN A 315 -19.65 -21.86 1.22
CA GLN A 315 -18.57 -21.02 1.73
C GLN A 315 -17.62 -20.63 0.60
N MET A 316 -17.32 -19.33 0.53
CA MET A 316 -16.39 -18.80 -0.45
C MET A 316 -15.55 -17.66 0.13
N PHE A 317 -14.37 -17.46 -0.48
CA PHE A 317 -13.47 -16.38 -0.19
C PHE A 317 -13.28 -15.52 -1.44
N LEU A 318 -13.17 -14.21 -1.23
CA LEU A 318 -13.17 -13.20 -2.29
C LEU A 318 -11.94 -12.30 -2.10
N ALA A 319 -11.17 -12.08 -3.16
CA ALA A 319 -10.19 -11.00 -3.21
C ALA A 319 -10.87 -9.79 -3.85
N MET A 320 -10.97 -8.69 -3.09
CA MET A 320 -11.73 -7.51 -3.45
C MET A 320 -10.82 -6.28 -3.56
N GLU A 321 -11.08 -5.43 -4.55
CA GLU A 321 -10.34 -4.18 -4.72
C GLU A 321 -10.75 -3.20 -3.62
N TYR A 322 -9.78 -2.59 -2.98
CA TYR A 322 -9.90 -1.62 -1.87
C TYR A 322 -10.50 -2.15 -0.55
N GLU A 323 -11.18 -3.32 -0.56
CA GLU A 323 -11.82 -3.88 0.63
C GLU A 323 -10.99 -5.00 1.29
N GLY A 324 -10.13 -5.69 0.53
CA GLY A 324 -9.32 -6.80 1.02
C GLY A 324 -9.96 -8.16 0.79
N ILE A 325 -10.02 -8.99 1.84
CA ILE A 325 -10.52 -10.36 1.74
C ILE A 325 -11.91 -10.46 2.35
N GLY A 326 -12.87 -10.88 1.52
CA GLY A 326 -14.24 -11.19 1.91
C GLY A 326 -14.45 -12.68 2.13
N LYS A 327 -15.32 -13.05 3.08
CA LYS A 327 -15.80 -14.41 3.33
C LYS A 327 -17.32 -14.44 3.36
N SER A 328 -17.90 -15.36 2.64
CA SER A 328 -19.33 -15.69 2.73
C SER A 328 -19.50 -17.15 3.12
N LYS A 329 -20.56 -17.46 3.87
CA LYS A 329 -20.94 -18.83 4.26
C LYS A 329 -22.29 -19.26 3.67
N ASP A 330 -22.92 -18.41 2.88
CA ASP A 330 -24.29 -18.54 2.38
C ASP A 330 -24.39 -18.20 0.88
N SER A 331 -23.38 -18.64 0.10
CA SER A 331 -23.32 -18.41 -1.34
C SER A 331 -23.46 -16.93 -1.72
N GLY A 332 -22.83 -16.05 -0.93
CA GLY A 332 -22.73 -14.62 -1.20
C GLY A 332 -23.85 -13.74 -0.70
N ASP A 333 -24.85 -14.27 0.00
CA ASP A 333 -25.95 -13.45 0.54
C ASP A 333 -25.45 -12.50 1.64
N ALA A 334 -24.47 -12.92 2.44
CA ALA A 334 -23.73 -12.05 3.34
C ALA A 334 -22.22 -12.21 3.13
N ILE A 335 -21.51 -11.08 2.95
CA ILE A 335 -20.07 -11.04 2.82
C ILE A 335 -19.50 -10.31 4.03
N LYS A 336 -18.66 -11.00 4.81
CA LYS A 336 -17.92 -10.42 5.94
C LYS A 336 -16.48 -10.22 5.56
N MET A 337 -15.93 -9.04 5.80
CA MET A 337 -14.50 -8.78 5.64
C MET A 337 -13.70 -9.47 6.74
N ILE A 338 -12.63 -10.16 6.35
CA ILE A 338 -11.76 -10.96 7.22
C ILE A 338 -10.31 -10.50 7.08
N ASN A 339 -10.06 -9.22 7.32
CA ASN A 339 -8.81 -8.55 6.97
C ASN A 339 -7.78 -8.51 8.11
N HIS A 340 -8.04 -9.08 9.29
CA HIS A 340 -7.11 -8.92 10.41
C HIS A 340 -5.71 -9.46 10.06
N GLY A 341 -4.71 -8.56 9.98
CA GLY A 341 -3.36 -8.86 9.53
C GLY A 341 -3.12 -8.72 8.02
N PHE A 342 -4.16 -8.73 7.16
CA PHE A 342 -4.04 -8.41 5.75
C PHE A 342 -4.08 -6.89 5.56
N VAL A 343 -3.08 -6.33 4.89
CA VAL A 343 -3.03 -4.90 4.58
C VAL A 343 -2.33 -4.64 3.25
N ASP A 344 -2.96 -3.84 2.41
CA ASP A 344 -2.41 -3.30 1.17
C ASP A 344 -2.92 -1.86 1.00
N ARG A 345 -2.42 -0.95 1.85
CA ARG A 345 -2.86 0.44 1.96
C ARG A 345 -1.70 1.40 2.05
N SER A 346 -1.76 2.47 1.30
CA SER A 346 -0.83 3.60 1.36
C SER A 346 -1.40 4.70 2.24
N ILE A 347 -0.75 5.00 3.35
CA ILE A 347 -1.17 6.10 4.23
C ILE A 347 -0.43 7.38 3.84
N SER A 348 -1.17 8.43 3.52
CA SER A 348 -0.61 9.75 3.15
C SER A 348 -0.32 10.63 4.34
N SER A 349 -1.13 10.56 5.39
CA SER A 349 -1.02 11.41 6.57
C SER A 349 -1.65 10.73 7.78
N ALA A 350 -1.06 10.95 8.94
CA ALA A 350 -1.63 10.54 10.21
C ALA A 350 -1.52 11.66 11.24
N THR A 351 -2.45 11.70 12.20
CA THR A 351 -2.48 12.69 13.28
C THR A 351 -3.08 12.11 14.54
N GLN A 352 -2.78 12.74 15.66
CA GLN A 352 -3.47 12.49 16.94
C GLN A 352 -4.46 13.61 17.22
N SER A 353 -5.65 13.24 17.73
CA SER A 353 -6.65 14.20 18.23
C SER A 353 -7.33 13.61 19.46
N GLY A 354 -7.17 14.25 20.59
CA GLY A 354 -7.54 13.67 21.88
C GLY A 354 -6.79 12.35 22.13
N GLY A 355 -7.50 11.31 22.54
CA GLY A 355 -6.94 9.96 22.71
C GLY A 355 -6.97 9.08 21.46
N LYS A 356 -7.32 9.63 20.30
CA LYS A 356 -7.52 8.88 19.04
C LYS A 356 -6.39 9.19 18.06
N LEU A 357 -6.01 8.19 17.26
CA LEU A 357 -5.20 8.38 16.07
C LEU A 357 -6.12 8.39 14.84
N LEU A 358 -5.82 9.26 13.90
CA LEU A 358 -6.51 9.37 12.61
C LEU A 358 -5.50 9.17 11.50
N ALA A 359 -5.88 8.48 10.44
CA ALA A 359 -5.05 8.26 9.27
C ALA A 359 -5.85 8.47 7.99
N ILE A 360 -5.17 8.93 6.95
CA ILE A 360 -5.74 9.11 5.63
C ILE A 360 -5.05 8.19 4.63
N GLU A 361 -5.84 7.42 3.92
CA GLU A 361 -5.47 6.82 2.64
C GLU A 361 -6.02 7.71 1.52
N PRO A 362 -5.20 8.15 0.55
CA PRO A 362 -5.70 8.86 -0.62
C PRO A 362 -6.46 7.89 -1.51
N SER A 363 -7.68 7.58 -1.14
CA SER A 363 -8.55 6.59 -1.78
C SER A 363 -8.88 6.99 -3.23
N LEU A 364 -8.94 5.98 -4.10
CA LEU A 364 -9.45 6.09 -5.47
C LEU A 364 -10.94 5.68 -5.58
N GLY A 365 -11.55 5.21 -4.49
CA GLY A 365 -12.94 4.73 -4.46
C GLY A 365 -13.94 5.77 -3.91
N GLU A 366 -15.17 5.33 -3.70
CA GLU A 366 -16.23 6.15 -3.08
C GLU A 366 -16.04 6.35 -1.57
N SER A 367 -15.15 5.59 -0.94
CA SER A 367 -14.83 5.71 0.48
C SER A 367 -14.07 7.00 0.79
N THR A 368 -14.24 7.53 2.00
CA THR A 368 -13.57 8.76 2.43
C THR A 368 -12.07 8.59 2.67
N GLY A 369 -11.55 7.34 2.69
CA GLY A 369 -10.17 7.02 3.03
C GLY A 369 -9.76 7.46 4.44
N LEU A 370 -10.71 7.76 5.33
CA LEU A 370 -10.43 8.21 6.70
C LEU A 370 -10.59 7.05 7.69
N PHE A 371 -9.55 6.80 8.47
CA PHE A 371 -9.49 5.74 9.48
C PHE A 371 -9.24 6.31 10.87
N VAL A 372 -9.76 5.63 11.89
CA VAL A 372 -9.61 5.98 13.29
C VAL A 372 -9.16 4.78 14.11
N SER A 373 -8.18 5.00 14.98
CA SER A 373 -7.81 4.09 16.07
C SER A 373 -8.13 4.73 17.41
N LYS A 374 -8.71 3.96 18.33
CA LYS A 374 -9.06 4.37 19.70
C LYS A 374 -8.18 3.69 20.76
N ASP A 375 -7.26 2.85 20.33
CA ASP A 375 -6.41 1.97 21.14
C ASP A 375 -4.92 2.14 20.80
N LYS A 376 -4.51 3.36 20.47
CA LYS A 376 -3.12 3.71 20.15
C LYS A 376 -2.55 2.91 18.97
N GLY A 377 -3.39 2.62 17.95
CA GLY A 377 -2.97 1.95 16.72
C GLY A 377 -2.97 0.42 16.79
N GLU A 378 -3.46 -0.20 17.86
CA GLU A 378 -3.61 -1.67 17.93
C GLU A 378 -4.68 -2.16 16.94
N SER A 379 -5.72 -1.36 16.76
CA SER A 379 -6.75 -1.60 15.75
C SER A 379 -7.20 -0.30 15.09
N TRP A 380 -7.68 -0.41 13.87
CA TRP A 380 -8.19 0.71 13.07
C TRP A 380 -9.54 0.36 12.48
N GLY A 381 -10.45 1.31 12.52
CA GLY A 381 -11.75 1.24 11.83
C GLY A 381 -11.87 2.33 10.78
N GLN A 382 -12.47 2.01 9.65
CA GLN A 382 -12.85 3.02 8.66
C GLN A 382 -13.98 3.87 9.22
N MET A 383 -13.88 5.18 9.07
CA MET A 383 -14.96 6.09 9.44
C MET A 383 -16.04 6.05 8.34
N THR A 384 -17.13 5.33 8.62
CA THR A 384 -18.29 5.21 7.73
C THR A 384 -19.32 6.30 8.01
N GLY A 385 -20.12 6.67 7.00
CA GLY A 385 -21.18 7.68 7.16
C GLY A 385 -20.68 9.12 7.33
N VAL A 386 -19.41 9.38 7.03
CA VAL A 386 -18.80 10.73 7.06
C VAL A 386 -19.52 11.64 6.08
N LYS A 387 -20.00 12.80 6.57
CA LYS A 387 -20.71 13.77 5.74
C LYS A 387 -19.79 14.88 5.25
N GLY A 388 -19.98 15.30 4.01
CA GLY A 388 -19.26 16.46 3.43
C GLY A 388 -17.91 16.15 2.78
N LEU A 389 -17.53 14.86 2.68
CA LEU A 389 -16.30 14.42 2.00
C LEU A 389 -16.56 13.44 0.84
N ALA A 390 -17.80 13.26 0.41
CA ALA A 390 -18.09 12.38 -0.73
C ALA A 390 -17.29 12.82 -1.98
N GLY A 391 -16.49 11.90 -2.55
CA GLY A 391 -15.64 12.18 -3.70
C GLY A 391 -14.44 13.11 -3.42
N VAL A 392 -14.10 13.36 -2.15
CA VAL A 392 -12.98 14.21 -1.77
C VAL A 392 -11.76 13.35 -1.41
N HIS A 393 -10.67 13.55 -2.14
CA HIS A 393 -9.38 12.92 -1.85
C HIS A 393 -8.56 13.81 -0.90
N LEU A 394 -8.55 13.47 0.38
CA LEU A 394 -7.74 14.18 1.37
C LEU A 394 -6.25 13.85 1.20
N ARG A 395 -5.39 14.85 1.41
CA ARG A 395 -3.93 14.73 1.34
C ARG A 395 -3.27 14.78 2.71
N SER A 396 -3.79 15.62 3.58
CA SER A 396 -3.25 15.82 4.93
C SER A 396 -4.36 16.15 5.91
N ILE A 397 -4.19 15.69 7.14
CA ILE A 397 -5.09 15.94 8.27
C ILE A 397 -4.30 16.34 9.50
N THR A 398 -4.86 17.23 10.32
CA THR A 398 -4.30 17.58 11.60
C THR A 398 -5.41 17.77 12.64
N GLY A 399 -5.15 17.32 13.88
CA GLY A 399 -6.00 17.59 15.04
C GLY A 399 -5.54 18.84 15.76
N MET A 400 -6.46 19.62 16.32
CA MET A 400 -6.11 20.76 17.15
C MET A 400 -5.63 20.26 18.52
N PRO A 401 -4.45 20.70 19.01
CA PRO A 401 -3.98 20.37 20.35
C PRO A 401 -5.01 20.78 21.42
N GLY A 402 -5.34 19.87 22.31
CA GLY A 402 -6.32 20.13 23.38
C GLY A 402 -7.79 19.99 22.96
N SER A 403 -8.08 19.59 21.72
CA SER A 403 -9.44 19.27 21.26
C SER A 403 -9.49 17.87 20.66
N ASP A 404 -10.49 17.10 21.05
CA ASP A 404 -10.80 15.79 20.46
C ASP A 404 -11.82 15.87 19.31
N LYS A 405 -12.33 17.07 19.02
CA LYS A 405 -13.39 17.33 18.05
C LYS A 405 -12.98 18.18 16.87
N LEU A 406 -12.01 19.08 17.07
CA LEU A 406 -11.63 20.03 16.03
C LEU A 406 -10.52 19.45 15.16
N LEU A 407 -10.85 19.22 13.90
CA LEU A 407 -9.95 18.71 12.88
C LEU A 407 -9.93 19.63 11.67
N LEU A 408 -8.76 19.74 11.04
CA LEU A 408 -8.57 20.37 9.75
C LEU A 408 -7.96 19.36 8.77
N ALA A 409 -8.44 19.36 7.55
CA ALA A 409 -7.89 18.54 6.48
C ALA A 409 -7.81 19.32 5.19
N VAL A 410 -6.88 18.94 4.32
CA VAL A 410 -6.74 19.54 3.00
C VAL A 410 -6.82 18.47 1.91
N ALA A 411 -7.59 18.80 0.88
CA ALA A 411 -7.53 18.18 -0.44
C ALA A 411 -6.69 19.06 -1.37
N GLN A 412 -6.57 18.72 -2.64
CA GLN A 412 -5.72 19.45 -3.56
C GLN A 412 -5.99 20.97 -3.58
N ARG A 413 -7.26 21.38 -3.63
CA ARG A 413 -7.65 22.78 -3.82
C ARG A 413 -8.53 23.35 -2.71
N GLN A 414 -8.83 22.57 -1.68
CA GLN A 414 -9.81 22.93 -0.67
C GLN A 414 -9.37 22.47 0.71
N MET A 415 -9.54 23.36 1.68
CA MET A 415 -9.46 23.02 3.10
C MET A 415 -10.86 22.64 3.63
N TYR A 416 -10.90 21.71 4.55
CA TYR A 416 -12.09 21.23 5.25
C TYR A 416 -11.90 21.31 6.75
N LYS A 417 -12.98 21.59 7.47
CA LYS A 417 -13.02 21.68 8.93
C LYS A 417 -14.11 20.79 9.48
N SER A 418 -13.78 20.02 10.50
CA SER A 418 -14.73 19.28 11.35
C SER A 418 -14.68 19.81 12.76
N ILE A 419 -15.83 19.84 13.46
CA ILE A 419 -15.98 20.26 14.87
C ILE A 419 -16.61 19.16 15.74
N ASP A 420 -16.76 17.96 15.19
CA ASP A 420 -17.40 16.79 15.82
C ASP A 420 -16.53 15.53 15.78
N GLY A 421 -15.21 15.71 15.61
CA GLY A 421 -14.26 14.59 15.60
C GLY A 421 -14.20 13.82 14.29
N GLY A 422 -14.58 14.45 13.17
CA GLY A 422 -14.50 13.89 11.83
C GLY A 422 -15.79 13.29 11.28
N GLU A 423 -16.92 13.38 12.00
CA GLU A 423 -18.20 12.87 11.53
C GLU A 423 -18.78 13.74 10.42
N THR A 424 -18.68 15.08 10.57
CA THR A 424 -19.12 16.01 9.54
C THR A 424 -18.00 17.00 9.17
N TRP A 425 -17.89 17.28 7.89
CA TRP A 425 -16.88 18.18 7.35
C TRP A 425 -17.54 19.27 6.52
N LYS A 426 -17.00 20.50 6.64
CA LYS A 426 -17.42 21.64 5.85
C LYS A 426 -16.23 22.25 5.14
N PRO A 427 -16.40 22.69 3.88
CA PRO A 427 -15.39 23.49 3.20
C PRO A 427 -15.05 24.74 4.03
N GLN A 428 -13.77 24.98 4.26
CA GLN A 428 -13.28 26.12 5.00
C GLN A 428 -12.62 27.11 4.03
N PRO A 429 -13.22 28.28 3.79
CA PRO A 429 -12.61 29.29 2.93
C PRO A 429 -11.40 29.94 3.59
N ILE A 430 -10.35 30.23 2.83
CA ILE A 430 -9.17 30.94 3.31
C ILE A 430 -9.43 32.44 3.27
N LYS A 431 -9.67 33.04 4.43
CA LYS A 431 -9.89 34.49 4.61
C LYS A 431 -8.58 35.14 5.03
N LEU A 432 -7.86 35.70 4.06
CA LEU A 432 -6.59 36.37 4.29
C LEU A 432 -6.78 37.79 4.86
N ILE A 433 -6.07 38.06 5.95
CA ILE A 433 -5.97 39.42 6.51
C ILE A 433 -5.02 40.22 5.63
N LEU A 434 -5.51 41.33 5.06
CA LEU A 434 -4.67 42.26 4.33
C LEU A 434 -4.14 43.31 5.31
N SER A 435 -2.81 43.35 5.49
CA SER A 435 -2.15 44.51 6.13
C SER A 435 -2.22 45.68 5.16
N GLU A 436 -3.03 46.69 5.46
CA GLU A 436 -2.90 47.94 4.73
C GLU A 436 -1.59 48.62 5.12
N PRO A 437 -0.81 49.12 4.15
CA PRO A 437 0.24 50.09 4.46
C PRO A 437 -0.44 51.27 5.16
N VAL A 438 0.06 51.63 6.34
CA VAL A 438 -0.37 52.85 7.02
C VAL A 438 -0.05 53.99 6.08
N ALA A 439 -1.07 54.50 5.38
CA ALA A 439 -0.91 55.68 4.53
C ALA A 439 -0.41 56.83 5.43
N ALA A 440 0.81 57.28 5.16
CA ALA A 440 1.36 58.46 5.83
C ALA A 440 0.40 59.63 5.63
N ARG A 441 -0.37 59.95 6.67
CA ARG A 441 -1.24 61.12 6.64
C ARG A 441 -0.38 62.37 6.58
N PRO A 442 -0.70 63.35 5.71
CA PRO A 442 -0.04 64.63 5.73
C PRO A 442 -0.25 65.27 7.11
N LYS A 443 0.84 65.80 7.68
CA LYS A 443 0.81 66.50 8.98
C LYS A 443 -0.06 67.75 8.81
N LEU A 444 -1.29 67.71 9.33
CA LEU A 444 -2.12 68.90 9.56
C LEU A 444 -1.88 69.39 11.01
N PRO A 445 -1.92 70.72 11.25
CA PRO A 445 -1.53 71.29 12.55
C PRO A 445 -2.51 70.93 13.65
N VAL A 446 -1.92 70.70 14.83
CA VAL A 446 -2.56 70.23 16.05
C VAL A 446 -3.57 71.25 16.58
N ARG A 447 -4.86 70.86 16.72
CA ARG A 447 -5.75 71.38 17.73
C ARG A 447 -6.29 70.21 18.56
N SER A 448 -6.10 70.35 19.84
CA SER A 448 -6.41 69.36 20.88
C SER A 448 -7.89 69.01 20.97
N ALA A 449 -8.21 67.75 20.78
CA ALA A 449 -9.36 67.05 21.36
C ALA A 449 -9.07 65.58 21.40
N ALA A 450 -9.26 64.93 22.52
CA ALA A 450 -9.05 63.50 22.71
C ALA A 450 -9.92 62.70 21.70
N ARG A 451 -9.32 62.31 20.60
CA ARG A 451 -9.95 61.36 19.68
C ARG A 451 -9.66 59.95 20.12
N ARG A 452 -10.69 59.23 20.56
CA ARG A 452 -10.68 57.78 20.57
C ARG A 452 -10.30 57.32 19.17
N THR A 453 -9.13 56.77 19.00
CA THR A 453 -8.72 56.10 17.76
C THR A 453 -9.64 54.93 17.54
N ALA A 454 -10.43 54.95 16.46
CA ALA A 454 -11.20 53.79 16.05
C ALA A 454 -10.22 52.64 15.78
N PRO A 455 -10.55 51.42 16.21
CA PRO A 455 -9.70 50.26 15.96
C PRO A 455 -9.47 50.12 14.42
N PRO A 456 -8.29 49.64 13.99
CA PRO A 456 -7.98 49.47 12.59
C PRO A 456 -9.02 48.57 11.93
N VAL A 457 -9.55 48.97 10.80
CA VAL A 457 -10.50 48.17 10.02
C VAL A 457 -9.71 47.02 9.38
N VAL A 458 -9.93 45.80 9.88
CA VAL A 458 -9.34 44.58 9.30
C VAL A 458 -10.09 44.27 7.99
N ARG A 459 -9.40 44.37 6.86
CA ARG A 459 -9.94 43.91 5.56
C ARG A 459 -9.58 42.46 5.35
N LEU A 460 -10.59 41.66 5.02
CA LEU A 460 -10.43 40.24 4.68
C LEU A 460 -10.62 40.06 3.17
N ARG A 461 -9.75 39.25 2.57
CA ARG A 461 -9.87 38.78 1.20
C ARG A 461 -9.94 37.24 1.20
N THR A 462 -10.94 36.67 0.55
CA THR A 462 -10.97 35.23 0.30
C THR A 462 -9.99 34.92 -0.84
N ILE A 463 -9.08 33.96 -0.58
CA ILE A 463 -8.15 33.43 -1.56
C ILE A 463 -8.41 31.93 -1.76
N ALA A 464 -8.02 31.43 -2.91
CA ALA A 464 -8.11 30.02 -3.26
C ALA A 464 -6.74 29.56 -3.79
N PRO A 465 -5.89 28.95 -2.94
CA PRO A 465 -4.67 28.28 -3.40
C PRO A 465 -5.01 27.26 -4.48
N ALA A 466 -4.18 27.15 -5.51
CA ALA A 466 -4.35 26.14 -6.54
C ALA A 466 -3.97 24.75 -6.01
N GLU A 467 -3.06 24.71 -5.01
CA GLU A 467 -2.63 23.48 -4.38
C GLU A 467 -2.31 23.66 -2.89
N PHE A 468 -2.85 22.74 -2.08
CA PHE A 468 -2.42 22.52 -0.70
C PHE A 468 -1.50 21.31 -0.65
N SER A 469 -0.32 21.48 -0.06
CA SER A 469 0.63 20.39 0.18
C SER A 469 0.31 19.69 1.51
N ALA A 470 0.10 20.43 2.59
CA ALA A 470 -0.20 19.89 3.91
C ALA A 470 -0.82 20.94 4.85
N VAL A 471 -1.38 20.47 5.97
CA VAL A 471 -1.87 21.29 7.08
C VAL A 471 -1.26 20.79 8.39
N TYR A 472 -0.88 21.72 9.26
CA TYR A 472 -0.21 21.45 10.54
C TYR A 472 -0.83 22.29 11.64
N THR A 473 -0.85 21.74 12.85
CA THR A 473 -1.21 22.47 14.07
C THR A 473 -0.10 22.35 15.08
N ILE A 474 0.18 23.47 15.76
CA ILE A 474 1.14 23.51 16.84
C ILE A 474 0.53 24.22 18.04
N LYS A 475 1.02 23.90 19.25
CA LYS A 475 0.66 24.61 20.47
C LYS A 475 1.66 25.72 20.73
N SER A 476 1.19 26.95 20.84
CA SER A 476 2.01 28.12 21.19
C SER A 476 1.49 28.70 22.51
N GLY A 477 2.06 28.26 23.63
CA GLY A 477 1.57 28.61 24.97
C GLY A 477 0.11 28.18 25.19
N THR A 478 -0.81 29.14 25.34
CA THR A 478 -2.25 28.89 25.49
C THR A 478 -3.02 28.93 24.17
N LYS A 479 -2.37 29.23 23.02
CA LYS A 479 -3.01 29.36 21.72
C LYS A 479 -2.57 28.25 20.80
N ASP A 480 -3.49 27.78 19.99
CA ASP A 480 -3.19 26.86 18.90
C ASP A 480 -2.97 27.65 17.61
N VAL A 481 -1.88 27.32 16.90
CA VAL A 481 -1.54 27.92 15.62
C VAL A 481 -1.68 26.87 14.53
N VAL A 482 -2.32 27.26 13.45
CA VAL A 482 -2.48 26.41 12.26
C VAL A 482 -1.60 26.95 11.14
N PHE A 483 -0.92 26.05 10.45
CA PHE A 483 -0.20 26.35 9.23
C PHE A 483 -0.77 25.55 8.05
N ALA A 484 -0.86 26.17 6.90
CA ALA A 484 -1.15 25.49 5.63
C ALA A 484 -0.05 25.77 4.63
N ALA A 485 0.61 24.72 4.18
CA ALA A 485 1.61 24.78 3.12
C ALA A 485 0.90 24.75 1.76
N THR A 486 1.19 25.75 0.92
CA THR A 486 0.49 25.95 -0.36
C THR A 486 1.46 26.34 -1.47
N ASP A 487 0.95 26.29 -2.70
CA ASP A 487 1.63 26.83 -3.89
C ASP A 487 1.87 28.35 -3.82
N MET A 488 1.10 29.07 -2.99
CA MET A 488 1.25 30.51 -2.76
C MET A 488 2.23 30.86 -1.64
N GLY A 489 2.74 29.87 -0.90
CA GLY A 489 3.58 30.03 0.27
C GLY A 489 2.99 29.38 1.53
N LEU A 490 3.41 29.85 2.71
CA LEU A 490 2.95 29.35 4.00
C LEU A 490 1.88 30.27 4.58
N LEU A 491 0.70 29.75 4.82
CA LEU A 491 -0.39 30.45 5.50
C LEU A 491 -0.34 30.11 6.99
N ARG A 492 -0.64 31.11 7.85
CA ARG A 492 -0.68 30.99 9.31
C ARG A 492 -2.00 31.50 9.86
N SER A 493 -2.62 30.77 10.76
CA SER A 493 -3.83 31.15 11.47
C SER A 493 -3.64 30.96 12.98
N ALA A 494 -4.07 31.94 13.77
CA ALA A 494 -4.07 31.90 15.24
C ALA A 494 -5.50 31.77 15.82
N ASP A 495 -6.50 31.46 14.98
CA ASP A 495 -7.91 31.33 15.36
C ASP A 495 -8.56 30.08 14.74
N ALA A 496 -7.83 28.98 14.75
CA ALA A 496 -8.31 27.67 14.29
C ALA A 496 -8.81 27.67 12.83
N GLY A 497 -8.11 28.40 11.96
CA GLY A 497 -8.38 28.45 10.51
C GLY A 497 -9.49 29.39 10.08
N GLU A 498 -9.98 30.29 10.97
CA GLU A 498 -11.02 31.25 10.60
C GLU A 498 -10.45 32.43 9.77
N ARG A 499 -9.28 32.93 10.17
CA ARG A 499 -8.56 34.01 9.48
C ARG A 499 -7.10 33.63 9.32
N TRP A 500 -6.49 34.07 8.26
CA TRP A 500 -5.14 33.70 7.85
C TRP A 500 -4.28 34.91 7.57
N THR A 501 -3.01 34.79 7.84
CA THR A 501 -1.95 35.69 7.40
C THR A 501 -0.96 34.91 6.52
N MET A 502 -0.32 35.59 5.58
CA MET A 502 0.80 35.04 4.86
C MET A 502 2.03 35.12 5.77
N ALA A 503 2.70 33.98 6.03
CA ALA A 503 3.99 34.00 6.71
C ALA A 503 5.05 34.64 5.81
N GLU A 504 5.85 35.55 6.35
CA GLU A 504 6.88 36.26 5.59
C GLU A 504 8.14 35.38 5.47
N LEU A 505 8.21 34.58 4.39
CA LEU A 505 9.38 33.80 4.00
C LEU A 505 10.09 34.51 2.84
N PRO A 506 11.19 35.26 3.07
CA PRO A 506 11.78 36.12 2.04
C PRO A 506 12.25 35.34 0.80
N GLY A 507 11.64 35.61 -0.35
CA GLY A 507 11.95 34.96 -1.62
C GLY A 507 11.51 33.50 -1.72
N ALA A 508 10.65 33.00 -0.81
CA ALA A 508 10.07 31.68 -0.90
C ALA A 508 9.11 31.60 -2.09
N LEU A 509 9.14 30.43 -2.75
CA LEU A 509 8.12 29.99 -3.69
C LEU A 509 7.12 29.09 -2.96
N ALA A 510 6.50 28.14 -3.64
CA ALA A 510 5.59 27.17 -3.03
C ALA A 510 6.23 26.46 -1.82
N VAL A 511 5.49 26.36 -0.71
CA VAL A 511 5.93 25.63 0.48
C VAL A 511 5.39 24.19 0.42
N LEU A 512 6.30 23.24 0.61
CA LEU A 512 6.01 21.81 0.45
C LEU A 512 5.80 21.10 1.78
N ALA A 513 6.54 21.49 2.83
CA ALA A 513 6.50 20.85 4.13
C ALA A 513 6.84 21.81 5.27
N LEU A 514 6.34 21.51 6.45
CA LEU A 514 6.69 22.14 7.72
C LEU A 514 7.15 21.07 8.69
N TYR A 515 8.27 21.31 9.35
CA TYR A 515 8.81 20.46 10.41
C TYR A 515 8.71 21.19 11.72
N VAL A 516 8.20 20.52 12.75
CA VAL A 516 7.81 21.12 14.03
C VAL A 516 8.61 20.48 15.14
N ALA A 517 9.20 21.29 16.01
CA ALA A 517 9.86 20.79 17.22
C ALA A 517 8.84 20.14 18.17
N PRO A 518 9.11 18.91 18.65
CA PRO A 518 8.12 18.16 19.42
C PRO A 518 7.85 18.74 20.82
N ASN A 519 8.80 19.52 21.38
CA ASN A 519 8.69 20.15 22.71
C ASN A 519 7.95 21.49 22.72
N ALA A 520 7.40 21.90 21.58
CA ALA A 520 6.68 23.16 21.41
C ALA A 520 7.48 24.41 21.88
N ASP A 521 8.81 24.41 21.64
CA ASP A 521 9.71 25.51 21.98
C ASP A 521 9.76 26.64 20.94
N GLY A 522 8.92 26.54 19.92
CA GLY A 522 8.79 27.54 18.85
C GLY A 522 9.70 27.32 17.65
N ARG A 523 10.59 26.31 17.67
CA ARG A 523 11.43 25.97 16.51
C ARG A 523 10.63 25.28 15.42
N LEU A 524 10.68 25.87 14.24
CA LEU A 524 10.01 25.37 13.04
C LEU A 524 10.94 25.46 11.84
N PHE A 525 10.80 24.52 10.91
CA PHE A 525 11.45 24.62 9.61
C PHE A 525 10.41 24.50 8.50
N ALA A 526 10.47 25.39 7.51
CA ALA A 526 9.62 25.32 6.34
C ALA A 526 10.46 25.04 5.09
N ARG A 527 10.12 23.97 4.38
CA ARG A 527 10.74 23.62 3.11
C ARG A 527 9.92 24.18 1.97
N ALA A 528 10.46 25.20 1.32
CA ALA A 528 9.95 25.69 0.05
C ALA A 528 10.65 24.97 -1.12
N THR A 529 10.15 25.14 -2.34
CA THR A 529 10.75 24.52 -3.53
C THR A 529 12.18 24.99 -3.79
N ASN A 530 12.53 26.20 -3.35
CA ASN A 530 13.82 26.86 -3.63
C ASN A 530 14.72 27.08 -2.42
N ALA A 531 14.22 26.90 -1.19
CA ALA A 531 15.01 27.13 0.01
C ALA A 531 14.40 26.48 1.26
N LEU A 532 15.23 26.35 2.31
CA LEU A 532 14.81 26.04 3.65
C LEU A 532 14.75 27.33 4.48
N TYR A 533 13.74 27.42 5.37
CA TYR A 533 13.53 28.54 6.29
C TYR A 533 13.41 28.02 7.69
N ALA A 534 13.84 28.80 8.68
CA ALA A 534 13.70 28.50 10.09
C ALA A 534 12.99 29.63 10.83
N SER A 535 12.22 29.27 11.83
CA SER A 535 11.61 30.14 12.82
C SER A 535 11.93 29.60 14.23
N THR A 536 12.07 30.52 15.19
CA THR A 536 12.25 30.18 16.63
C THR A 536 11.17 30.79 17.53
N ASP A 537 10.12 31.34 16.92
CA ASP A 537 9.04 32.10 17.58
C ASP A 537 7.65 31.68 17.07
N PHE A 538 7.44 30.36 16.89
CA PHE A 538 6.17 29.79 16.42
C PHE A 538 5.70 30.32 15.06
N GLY A 539 6.65 30.68 14.19
CA GLY A 539 6.36 31.12 12.84
C GLY A 539 5.89 32.58 12.73
N ASP A 540 6.15 33.41 13.75
CA ASP A 540 5.92 34.86 13.65
C ASP A 540 6.97 35.51 12.74
N HIS A 541 8.24 35.08 12.85
CA HIS A 541 9.32 35.51 11.95
C HIS A 541 10.05 34.32 11.35
N TRP A 542 10.51 34.49 10.13
CA TRP A 542 11.23 33.47 9.38
C TRP A 542 12.51 34.02 8.79
N ALA A 543 13.58 33.24 8.89
CA ALA A 543 14.84 33.54 8.24
C ALA A 543 15.21 32.40 7.28
N ARG A 544 15.86 32.74 6.18
CA ARG A 544 16.41 31.72 5.28
C ARG A 544 17.46 30.91 6.05
N PHE A 545 17.33 29.60 5.96
CA PHE A 545 18.21 28.68 6.66
C PHE A 545 19.21 28.08 5.67
N ASN A 546 20.51 28.26 5.95
CA ASN A 546 21.54 27.77 5.06
C ASN A 546 21.74 26.27 5.24
N PHE A 547 21.61 25.54 4.15
CA PHE A 547 21.86 24.11 4.08
C PHE A 547 22.71 23.81 2.83
N PRO A 548 23.70 22.89 2.89
CA PRO A 548 24.67 22.71 1.80
C PRO A 548 24.09 22.07 0.54
N LEU A 549 22.90 21.47 0.62
CA LEU A 549 22.24 20.84 -0.52
C LEU A 549 20.98 21.63 -0.95
N PRO A 550 20.50 21.43 -2.19
CA PRO A 550 19.22 21.96 -2.63
C PRO A 550 18.07 21.53 -1.73
N ALA A 551 17.08 22.40 -1.53
CA ALA A 551 15.88 22.07 -0.72
C ALA A 551 15.11 20.86 -1.29
N SER A 552 15.21 20.56 -2.59
CA SER A 552 14.63 19.38 -3.23
C SER A 552 15.21 18.06 -2.73
N ASP A 553 16.42 18.07 -2.17
CA ASP A 553 17.10 16.86 -1.68
C ASP A 553 16.76 16.56 -0.22
N ILE A 554 16.13 17.50 0.49
CA ILE A 554 15.70 17.32 1.88
C ILE A 554 14.41 16.48 1.90
N ASN A 555 14.46 15.37 2.64
CA ASN A 555 13.31 14.49 2.86
C ASN A 555 12.62 14.78 4.20
N ASP A 556 13.43 14.94 5.30
CA ASP A 556 12.91 15.12 6.66
C ASP A 556 13.92 15.87 7.54
N ILE A 557 13.43 16.42 8.67
CA ILE A 557 14.27 17.15 9.64
C ILE A 557 13.94 16.66 11.05
N GLY A 558 14.93 16.03 11.69
CA GLY A 558 14.89 15.64 13.10
C GLY A 558 15.31 16.80 14.00
N ILE A 559 14.34 17.40 14.67
CA ILE A 559 14.56 18.51 15.62
C ILE A 559 14.67 17.89 17.02
N PRO A 560 15.81 18.06 17.73
CA PRO A 560 15.98 17.48 19.06
C PRO A 560 15.05 18.14 20.09
N LEU A 561 14.65 17.35 21.10
CA LEU A 561 13.86 17.84 22.23
C LEU A 561 14.67 18.80 23.13
N ASP A 562 15.97 18.61 23.20
CA ASP A 562 16.90 19.49 23.90
C ASP A 562 17.63 20.42 22.90
N HIS A 563 18.36 21.40 23.42
CA HIS A 563 19.16 22.30 22.58
C HIS A 563 20.63 21.87 22.45
N ALA A 564 21.03 20.77 23.09
CA ALA A 564 22.40 20.27 23.11
C ALA A 564 22.64 19.23 22.04
N SER A 565 21.62 18.48 21.66
CA SER A 565 21.69 17.49 20.57
C SER A 565 21.67 18.18 19.20
N PRO A 566 22.34 17.61 18.19
CA PRO A 566 22.42 18.23 16.87
C PRO A 566 21.09 18.20 16.11
N LEU A 567 20.89 19.15 15.21
CA LEU A 567 19.88 19.03 14.16
C LEU A 567 20.29 17.92 13.21
N LEU A 568 19.33 17.09 12.80
CA LEU A 568 19.52 16.01 11.82
C LEU A 568 18.69 16.32 10.57
N VAL A 569 19.28 16.18 9.39
CA VAL A 569 18.57 16.38 8.12
C VAL A 569 18.72 15.14 7.26
N ALA A 570 17.59 14.46 7.02
CA ALA A 570 17.49 13.34 6.11
C ALA A 570 17.42 13.83 4.65
N THR A 571 18.28 13.30 3.81
CA THR A 571 18.39 13.72 2.41
C THR A 571 18.45 12.54 1.45
N ARG A 572 18.35 12.82 0.15
CA ARG A 572 18.62 11.84 -0.90
C ARG A 572 20.07 11.33 -0.94
N LEU A 573 20.99 12.08 -0.36
CA LEU A 573 22.43 11.79 -0.36
C LEU A 573 22.95 11.30 1.00
N GLY A 574 22.08 11.03 1.95
CA GLY A 574 22.42 10.57 3.29
C GLY A 574 21.88 11.47 4.41
N LEU A 575 22.38 11.24 5.61
CA LEU A 575 22.06 12.02 6.79
C LEU A 575 23.10 13.10 7.03
N TYR A 576 22.65 14.31 7.37
CA TYR A 576 23.50 15.44 7.77
C TYR A 576 23.18 15.85 9.20
N SER A 577 24.21 16.33 9.92
CA SER A 577 24.05 16.84 11.28
C SER A 577 24.70 18.21 11.46
N SER A 578 24.14 19.01 12.38
CA SER A 578 24.69 20.29 12.80
C SER A 578 24.54 20.42 14.32
N SER A 579 25.65 20.69 15.01
CA SER A 579 25.69 20.91 16.46
C SER A 579 25.72 22.39 16.84
N ASP A 580 25.72 23.29 15.87
CA ASP A 580 25.82 24.75 16.05
C ASP A 580 24.61 25.52 15.49
N GLY A 581 23.45 24.87 15.51
CA GLY A 581 22.19 25.49 15.07
C GLY A 581 22.09 25.69 13.55
N GLY A 582 22.88 24.97 12.76
CA GLY A 582 22.85 25.02 11.30
C GLY A 582 23.90 25.94 10.68
N ALA A 583 24.86 26.45 11.46
CA ALA A 583 25.96 27.23 10.94
C ALA A 583 26.95 26.37 10.13
N ASN A 584 27.22 25.16 10.60
CA ASN A 584 28.05 24.17 9.92
C ASN A 584 27.32 22.81 9.84
N TRP A 585 27.53 22.13 8.72
CA TRP A 585 26.89 20.84 8.42
C TRP A 585 27.93 19.78 8.06
N TYR A 586 27.74 18.59 8.60
CA TYR A 586 28.61 17.45 8.37
C TYR A 586 27.77 16.25 7.91
N ALA A 587 28.27 15.51 6.94
CA ALA A 587 27.68 14.22 6.59
C ALA A 587 27.83 13.28 7.79
N ASN A 588 26.72 12.79 8.29
CA ASN A 588 26.67 11.95 9.49
C ASN A 588 26.44 10.49 9.07
N LEU A 589 27.54 9.77 8.85
CA LEU A 589 27.44 8.37 8.45
C LEU A 589 27.42 7.42 9.65
N GLY A 590 28.12 7.72 10.75
CA GLY A 590 28.07 7.02 12.05
C GLY A 590 27.81 5.50 12.05
N GLY A 591 28.19 4.78 10.98
CA GLY A 591 27.86 3.36 10.75
C GLY A 591 26.68 3.13 9.80
N MET A 592 26.00 4.18 9.33
CA MET A 592 24.93 4.12 8.34
C MET A 592 25.48 4.27 6.92
N PRO A 593 24.98 3.54 5.91
CA PRO A 593 25.39 3.72 4.52
C PRO A 593 25.11 5.13 3.99
N ALA A 594 25.93 5.60 3.05
CA ALA A 594 25.72 6.86 2.36
C ALA A 594 24.71 6.69 1.23
N SER A 595 23.43 6.63 1.56
CA SER A 595 22.33 6.52 0.60
C SER A 595 21.12 7.33 1.05
N THR A 596 20.01 7.23 0.35
CA THR A 596 18.79 7.99 0.64
C THR A 596 18.25 7.69 2.03
N VAL A 597 18.20 8.71 2.88
CA VAL A 597 17.47 8.70 4.16
C VAL A 597 16.09 9.34 3.94
N SER A 598 15.03 8.57 4.17
CA SER A 598 13.66 9.03 3.91
C SER A 598 13.04 9.80 5.08
N SER A 599 13.40 9.44 6.31
CA SER A 599 12.87 10.08 7.51
C SER A 599 13.88 10.03 8.66
N VAL A 600 13.84 11.02 9.54
CA VAL A 600 14.63 11.07 10.76
C VAL A 600 13.83 11.77 11.87
N LEU A 601 13.93 11.24 13.10
CA LEU A 601 13.11 11.76 14.19
C LEU A 601 13.78 11.45 15.53
N TYR A 602 13.77 12.41 16.46
CA TYR A 602 14.15 12.20 17.84
C TYR A 602 13.02 11.58 18.65
N SER A 603 13.36 10.67 19.56
CA SER A 603 12.41 10.11 20.54
C SER A 603 12.37 10.95 21.82
N ALA A 604 11.47 10.59 22.74
CA ALA A 604 11.43 11.19 24.09
C ALA A 604 12.65 10.77 24.96
N ALA A 605 13.30 9.65 24.64
CA ALA A 605 14.49 9.21 25.35
C ALA A 605 15.68 10.09 24.98
N GLU A 606 16.43 10.49 26.02
CA GLU A 606 17.59 11.37 25.86
C GLU A 606 18.57 10.82 24.81
N LYS A 607 19.01 11.71 23.89
CA LYS A 607 19.98 11.42 22.83
C LYS A 607 19.59 10.28 21.87
N THR A 608 18.34 9.81 21.94
CA THR A 608 17.86 8.73 21.10
C THR A 608 17.13 9.29 19.87
N ALA A 609 17.55 8.83 18.68
CA ALA A 609 16.87 9.15 17.44
C ALA A 609 16.80 7.94 16.54
N PHE A 610 15.88 8.00 15.58
CA PHE A 610 15.65 6.97 14.57
C PHE A 610 15.78 7.58 13.18
N ALA A 611 16.33 6.81 12.25
CA ALA A 611 16.42 7.17 10.84
C ALA A 611 16.04 5.99 9.95
N VAL A 612 15.42 6.26 8.81
CA VAL A 612 15.11 5.26 7.78
C VAL A 612 16.01 5.51 6.57
N GLU A 613 16.99 4.64 6.37
CA GLU A 613 17.90 4.65 5.24
C GLU A 613 17.53 3.54 4.28
N TYR A 614 17.22 3.90 3.03
CA TYR A 614 16.75 2.97 1.99
C TYR A 614 15.74 1.92 2.50
N GLY A 615 14.90 2.35 3.45
CA GLY A 615 13.88 1.53 4.12
C GLY A 615 14.36 0.66 5.27
N HIS A 616 15.62 0.70 5.65
CA HIS A 616 16.13 0.09 6.87
C HIS A 616 16.05 1.08 8.02
N LEU A 617 15.58 0.61 9.18
CA LEU A 617 15.56 1.43 10.38
C LEU A 617 16.92 1.38 11.07
N TYR A 618 17.41 2.56 11.45
CA TYR A 618 18.57 2.75 12.29
C TYR A 618 18.18 3.47 13.57
N GLU A 619 18.85 3.13 14.66
CA GLU A 619 18.70 3.75 15.98
C GLU A 619 20.06 4.31 16.42
N THR A 620 20.05 5.50 17.02
CA THR A 620 21.18 6.07 17.76
C THR A 620 20.78 6.30 19.20
N LYS A 621 21.74 6.17 20.14
CA LYS A 621 21.61 6.49 21.56
C LYS A 621 22.60 7.54 22.03
N ASP A 622 23.31 8.15 21.11
CA ASP A 622 24.37 9.14 21.34
C ASP A 622 24.20 10.39 20.45
N ALA A 623 22.92 10.75 20.23
CA ALA A 623 22.52 11.91 19.44
C ALA A 623 23.06 11.91 17.99
N GLY A 624 23.20 10.74 17.39
CA GLY A 624 23.60 10.57 16.00
C GLY A 624 25.11 10.39 15.79
N SER A 625 25.90 10.26 16.85
CA SER A 625 27.34 9.98 16.69
C SER A 625 27.58 8.59 16.13
N THR A 626 26.79 7.61 16.58
CA THR A 626 26.79 6.25 16.02
C THR A 626 25.36 5.79 15.71
N TRP A 627 25.22 5.00 14.62
CA TRP A 627 23.94 4.45 14.18
C TRP A 627 24.04 2.93 14.08
N MET A 628 23.06 2.23 14.64
CA MET A 628 22.97 0.79 14.58
C MET A 628 21.70 0.39 13.81
N ALA A 629 21.85 -0.55 12.86
CA ALA A 629 20.70 -1.11 12.18
C ALA A 629 19.79 -1.85 13.17
N VAL A 630 18.50 -1.58 13.10
CA VAL A 630 17.49 -2.29 13.89
C VAL A 630 17.03 -3.51 13.07
N PRO A 631 17.29 -4.74 13.54
CA PRO A 631 16.82 -5.93 12.86
C PRO A 631 15.29 -5.92 12.74
N SER A 632 14.77 -6.33 11.59
CA SER A 632 13.33 -6.41 11.35
C SER A 632 13.01 -7.63 10.50
N GLU A 633 12.03 -8.42 10.92
CA GLU A 633 11.43 -9.49 10.11
C GLU A 633 10.42 -8.94 9.11
N LEU A 634 9.85 -7.76 9.39
CA LEU A 634 9.00 -7.07 8.44
C LEU A 634 9.84 -6.32 7.40
N PRO A 635 9.37 -6.22 6.16
CA PRO A 635 10.04 -5.46 5.13
C PRO A 635 9.97 -3.95 5.42
N THR A 636 10.86 -3.46 6.28
CA THR A 636 10.97 -2.04 6.67
C THR A 636 11.32 -1.12 5.50
N THR A 637 11.74 -1.69 4.37
CA THR A 637 11.96 -0.98 3.11
C THR A 637 10.75 -0.19 2.60
N ARG A 638 9.61 -0.29 3.28
CA ARG A 638 8.35 0.38 2.93
C ARG A 638 8.05 1.58 3.82
N ILE A 639 8.81 1.81 4.89
CA ILE A 639 8.61 2.97 5.77
C ILE A 639 9.02 4.24 5.01
N ARG A 640 8.05 5.13 4.83
CA ARG A 640 8.24 6.43 4.20
C ARG A 640 8.53 7.51 5.22
N GLN A 641 7.86 7.45 6.38
CA GLN A 641 7.93 8.47 7.41
C GLN A 641 7.82 7.82 8.79
N LEU A 642 8.66 8.26 9.71
CA LEU A 642 8.54 7.96 11.14
C LEU A 642 7.62 8.98 11.81
N TRP A 643 6.93 8.54 12.85
CA TRP A 643 5.99 9.38 13.56
C TRP A 643 5.88 8.96 15.04
N ILE A 644 5.91 9.93 15.93
CA ILE A 644 5.59 9.77 17.35
C ILE A 644 4.46 10.75 17.67
N PRO A 645 3.22 10.27 17.84
CA PRO A 645 2.06 11.13 18.08
C PRO A 645 2.08 11.78 19.46
N ASP A 646 2.67 11.10 20.45
CA ASP A 646 2.73 11.53 21.84
C ASP A 646 4.11 11.19 22.42
N TYR A 647 4.91 12.21 22.65
CA TYR A 647 6.25 12.10 23.21
C TYR A 647 6.28 11.70 24.69
N THR A 648 5.14 11.49 25.34
CA THR A 648 5.05 10.85 26.67
C THR A 648 5.10 9.33 26.59
N SER A 649 4.93 8.75 25.38
CA SER A 649 5.05 7.32 25.12
C SER A 649 6.31 7.04 24.27
N ASN A 650 6.93 5.88 24.48
CA ASN A 650 8.07 5.44 23.67
C ASN A 650 7.66 4.75 22.36
N ARG A 651 6.35 4.75 22.04
CA ARG A 651 5.84 4.05 20.84
C ARG A 651 6.21 4.80 19.58
N LEU A 652 6.97 4.15 18.71
CA LEU A 652 7.36 4.63 17.40
C LEU A 652 6.44 4.04 16.33
N TYR A 653 5.96 4.88 15.42
CA TYR A 653 5.16 4.47 14.28
C TYR A 653 5.93 4.67 12.98
N GLY A 654 5.72 3.76 12.04
CA GLY A 654 6.20 3.85 10.66
C GLY A 654 5.01 3.96 9.71
N ILE A 655 4.91 5.08 9.01
CA ILE A 655 3.93 5.27 7.92
C ILE A 655 4.54 4.68 6.67
N THR A 656 3.83 3.75 6.02
CA THR A 656 4.36 2.99 4.90
C THR A 656 3.70 3.35 3.57
N THR A 657 4.26 2.86 2.49
CA THR A 657 3.72 3.04 1.13
C THR A 657 2.61 2.07 0.79
N ASP A 658 2.50 0.93 1.52
CA ASP A 658 1.60 -0.18 1.18
C ASP A 658 1.20 -1.08 2.36
N LEU A 659 1.94 -1.07 3.48
CA LEU A 659 1.63 -1.84 4.69
C LEU A 659 0.87 -1.01 5.75
N GLY A 660 0.21 0.08 5.33
CA GLY A 660 -0.50 0.95 6.27
C GLY A 660 0.43 1.60 7.28
N ILE A 661 0.16 1.40 8.55
CA ILE A 661 0.94 1.89 9.68
C ILE A 661 1.55 0.69 10.42
N LEU A 662 2.84 0.76 10.66
CA LEU A 662 3.55 -0.12 11.57
C LEU A 662 3.74 0.58 12.92
N PHE A 663 3.86 -0.18 14.01
CA PHE A 663 4.29 0.38 15.28
C PHE A 663 5.29 -0.53 16.01
N ARG A 664 6.09 0.09 16.87
CA ARG A 664 7.05 -0.53 17.79
C ARG A 664 6.92 0.12 19.17
N ASN A 665 6.97 -0.69 20.22
CA ASN A 665 6.94 -0.22 21.62
C ASN A 665 8.31 0.14 22.15
#